data_545535e7ac958381d67a0d4229f420ce
#
_entry.id   545535e7ac958381d67a0d4229f420ce
#
_cell.length_a   1.000
_cell.length_b   1.000
_cell.length_c   1.000
_cell.angle_alpha   90.00
_cell.angle_beta   90.00
_cell.angle_gamma   90.00
#
_symmetry.space_group_name_H-M   'P 1'
#
loop_
_entity.id
_entity.type
_entity.pdbx_description
1 polymer ?
#
loop_
_entity_poly.entity_id
_entity_poly.type
_entity_poly.pdbx_seq_one_letter_code
_entity_poly.pdbx_strand_id
1 'polypeptide(L)'
;MPDREAPVSLAQHSFAAGEVAPGFYGRQDLQKYGSGCAVLRNFYVDARGGATVRPGTQFIGHPTIGGYCVLVPWQFSPDVGQSYVLVFTDRTLIFVKNPGTPHYPNGSNAAFVETSGGATYSIVTPYLEADLLGLHYVQIADVMWITCRGYPRKKLTRLADNDWTLADISSLPSIAAPTMSSVTVSAAPSGVSPAPTITTRYMYCVSAIDTDGDESLPSIPMVSTPGINIGVTEGTVSLLWVGVADASYYKVWKALPAHGDKIPLMSEQFGFAGYAYGNSFTDSNITADFTKAPIRPNDPFAPGILKGYAISAPGSGYMPGETSIVVSDTTGFGAVVYPVLDSNSSGTAGGIVGLYIADPGRNYTAPTMTATGAGSGFAATGTIGPTSGLEPSAVGLFQQRLIYASTDNRPNAIIASRPGAPDDFRKTNPPVDNDSFDIEIFDTQVSRIYWLKSMPGGLLIGSNSGVMQLTGGNSNAGNPVAVSSSNAVIVPQTFSGSADIVPALIDKEVLYVQREGTVRDLTYNFYANIYAGNDLGVLSNHLFSANRVVDWAYAHSTNKIVWTFFVNGQFASLTYLKAQEVAGWARHDTQGVVESICTIQEGTVNAVYFSVWRNGQRCIERQAQQHLDRASDAWQLDCALGETFASPTSVISGLDHLEGLDVWAVVDGVASQPYRVIGGSITLTTAGTRVLVGLGYQAQLQPLYIESPGEGTIQGKRKKIAAASIRVHNTKGLKYGPDLANVTLWVEGTSSTDDNVYTPYRADGLYSGDQRIWLDQTFGIGGWVCIEQDAPYPATVLAIIPEIAQGEVM
;
A
#
# COMPACT_ATOMS: atom_id res chain seq x y z
N MET A 1 4.09 63.40 -33.59
CA MET A 1 4.59 62.02 -33.34
C MET A 1 3.43 61.28 -32.64
N PRO A 2 2.96 60.20 -33.16
CA PRO A 2 1.94 59.47 -32.44
C PRO A 2 2.56 58.98 -31.13
N ASP A 3 1.76 59.11 -30.06
CA ASP A 3 2.12 58.65 -28.73
C ASP A 3 2.58 57.19 -28.80
N ARG A 4 3.81 56.89 -28.44
CA ARG A 4 4.25 55.53 -28.19
C ARG A 4 3.46 55.05 -26.97
N GLU A 5 2.42 54.25 -27.19
CA GLU A 5 1.83 53.51 -26.12
C GLU A 5 2.91 52.81 -25.31
N ALA A 6 2.88 52.97 -24.01
CA ALA A 6 3.83 52.32 -23.14
C ALA A 6 3.68 50.80 -23.32
N PRO A 7 4.77 50.03 -23.41
CA PRO A 7 4.69 48.62 -23.60
C PRO A 7 3.90 47.97 -22.43
N VAL A 8 2.88 47.22 -22.80
CA VAL A 8 2.06 46.50 -21.79
C VAL A 8 2.92 45.38 -21.22
N SER A 9 3.19 45.43 -19.93
CA SER A 9 3.92 44.39 -19.24
C SER A 9 2.91 43.38 -18.66
N LEU A 10 2.92 42.16 -19.16
CA LEU A 10 2.06 41.09 -18.73
C LEU A 10 2.93 40.05 -17.99
N ALA A 11 2.78 39.97 -16.69
CA ALA A 11 3.62 39.11 -15.88
C ALA A 11 2.95 37.74 -15.63
N GLN A 12 3.65 36.68 -15.96
CA GLN A 12 3.32 35.36 -15.47
C GLN A 12 4.02 35.15 -14.12
N HIS A 13 3.25 35.20 -13.00
CA HIS A 13 3.77 35.14 -11.64
C HIS A 13 3.69 33.74 -11.03
N SER A 14 3.12 32.77 -11.72
CA SER A 14 2.93 31.43 -11.19
C SER A 14 2.92 30.40 -12.32
N PHE A 15 3.34 29.20 -12.00
CA PHE A 15 3.30 28.01 -12.86
C PHE A 15 2.43 26.91 -12.25
N ALA A 16 1.52 27.27 -11.35
CA ALA A 16 0.74 26.36 -10.52
C ALA A 16 -0.20 25.41 -11.30
N ALA A 17 -0.54 25.73 -12.54
CA ALA A 17 -1.33 24.86 -13.41
C ALA A 17 -0.49 23.77 -14.11
N GLY A 18 0.85 23.89 -14.06
CA GLY A 18 1.77 22.95 -14.69
C GLY A 18 1.72 22.95 -16.22
N GLU A 19 2.04 21.82 -16.84
CA GLU A 19 2.01 21.64 -18.29
C GLU A 19 0.58 21.42 -18.78
N VAL A 20 0.15 22.24 -19.72
CA VAL A 20 -1.21 22.29 -20.26
C VAL A 20 -1.26 21.68 -21.65
N ALA A 21 -2.26 20.84 -21.87
CA ALA A 21 -2.45 20.15 -23.15
C ALA A 21 -2.78 21.13 -24.31
N PRO A 22 -2.29 20.85 -25.53
CA PRO A 22 -2.54 21.69 -26.70
C PRO A 22 -4.00 22.02 -26.97
N GLY A 23 -4.92 21.10 -26.64
CA GLY A 23 -6.36 21.31 -26.76
C GLY A 23 -6.92 22.48 -25.95
N PHE A 24 -6.18 22.94 -24.94
CA PHE A 24 -6.57 24.06 -24.08
C PHE A 24 -5.90 25.40 -24.44
N TYR A 25 -5.03 25.45 -25.45
CA TYR A 25 -4.31 26.69 -25.77
C TYR A 25 -5.21 27.86 -26.21
N GLY A 26 -6.44 27.59 -26.67
CA GLY A 26 -7.44 28.61 -26.97
C GLY A 26 -8.38 28.98 -25.80
N ARG A 27 -8.27 28.29 -24.65
CA ARG A 27 -9.19 28.43 -23.52
C ARG A 27 -8.73 29.47 -22.50
N GLN A 28 -8.69 30.72 -22.92
CA GLN A 28 -8.30 31.86 -22.07
C GLN A 28 -9.29 32.17 -20.95
N ASP A 29 -10.53 31.70 -21.12
CA ASP A 29 -11.59 31.79 -20.12
C ASP A 29 -11.30 30.96 -18.85
N LEU A 30 -10.34 30.04 -18.92
CA LEU A 30 -9.92 29.27 -17.76
C LEU A 30 -9.04 30.10 -16.81
N GLN A 31 -9.45 30.21 -15.57
CA GLN A 31 -8.73 30.95 -14.53
C GLN A 31 -7.27 30.48 -14.38
N LYS A 32 -7.00 29.19 -14.64
CA LYS A 32 -5.65 28.58 -14.56
C LYS A 32 -4.79 28.79 -15.80
N TYR A 33 -5.32 29.39 -16.88
CA TYR A 33 -4.59 29.60 -18.12
C TYR A 33 -3.31 30.42 -17.92
N GLY A 34 -3.40 31.54 -17.21
CA GLY A 34 -2.27 32.45 -16.94
C GLY A 34 -1.16 31.86 -16.05
N SER A 35 -1.40 30.70 -15.42
CA SER A 35 -0.42 29.98 -14.60
C SER A 35 0.04 28.66 -15.21
N GLY A 36 -0.31 28.38 -16.50
CA GLY A 36 0.07 27.17 -17.20
C GLY A 36 1.30 27.36 -18.10
N CYS A 37 1.89 26.23 -18.48
CA CYS A 37 2.98 26.14 -19.44
C CYS A 37 2.59 25.26 -20.64
N ALA A 38 3.07 25.58 -21.83
CA ALA A 38 2.99 24.72 -23.00
C ALA A 38 3.99 23.55 -22.92
N VAL A 39 5.14 23.79 -22.29
CA VAL A 39 6.16 22.79 -21.99
C VAL A 39 6.68 23.04 -20.57
N LEU A 40 6.69 21.99 -19.75
CA LEU A 40 7.30 22.00 -18.43
C LEU A 40 8.01 20.65 -18.21
N ARG A 41 9.20 20.53 -18.80
CA ARG A 41 10.02 19.33 -18.84
C ARG A 41 11.17 19.44 -17.85
N ASN A 42 11.35 18.45 -16.99
CA ASN A 42 12.39 18.39 -15.95
C ASN A 42 12.40 19.59 -14.98
N PHE A 43 11.34 20.38 -14.99
CA PHE A 43 10.96 21.29 -13.92
C PHE A 43 9.80 20.67 -13.14
N TYR A 44 9.68 20.93 -11.89
CA TYR A 44 8.46 20.69 -11.12
C TYR A 44 7.89 22.01 -10.61
N VAL A 45 6.61 22.04 -10.37
CA VAL A 45 5.95 23.21 -9.78
C VAL A 45 6.26 23.25 -8.29
N ASP A 46 6.83 24.37 -7.83
CA ASP A 46 6.95 24.60 -6.38
C ASP A 46 5.58 24.93 -5.78
N ALA A 47 5.31 24.49 -4.57
CA ALA A 47 4.05 24.76 -3.85
C ALA A 47 3.77 26.27 -3.70
N ARG A 48 4.79 27.12 -3.82
CA ARG A 48 4.72 28.58 -3.78
C ARG A 48 4.46 29.20 -5.16
N GLY A 49 4.31 28.40 -6.21
CA GLY A 49 3.97 28.84 -7.56
C GLY A 49 5.13 28.95 -8.53
N GLY A 50 6.39 28.89 -8.10
CA GLY A 50 7.56 28.88 -8.98
C GLY A 50 7.73 27.57 -9.73
N ALA A 51 8.58 27.56 -10.77
CA ALA A 51 9.04 26.37 -11.46
C ALA A 51 10.51 26.13 -11.12
N THR A 52 10.83 24.94 -10.58
CA THR A 52 12.18 24.59 -10.15
C THR A 52 12.68 23.37 -10.91
N VAL A 53 13.93 23.42 -11.39
CA VAL A 53 14.57 22.25 -12.01
C VAL A 53 14.63 21.12 -10.99
N ARG A 54 14.19 19.91 -11.38
CA ARG A 54 14.22 18.75 -10.48
C ARG A 54 15.64 18.44 -10.03
N PRO A 55 15.84 17.95 -8.82
CA PRO A 55 17.14 17.38 -8.45
C PRO A 55 17.40 16.12 -9.27
N GLY A 56 18.66 15.81 -9.48
CA GLY A 56 19.09 14.57 -10.09
C GLY A 56 18.94 13.38 -9.14
N THR A 57 19.54 12.25 -9.49
CA THR A 57 19.50 11.02 -8.72
C THR A 57 20.91 10.54 -8.34
N GLN A 58 21.02 10.00 -7.16
CA GLN A 58 22.22 9.35 -6.64
C GLN A 58 22.18 7.87 -7.01
N PHE A 59 23.26 7.36 -7.55
CA PHE A 59 23.40 5.92 -7.77
C PHE A 59 23.59 5.20 -6.44
N ILE A 60 22.74 4.22 -6.15
CA ILE A 60 22.78 3.42 -4.92
C ILE A 60 23.48 2.07 -5.18
N GLY A 61 23.18 1.45 -6.30
CA GLY A 61 23.77 0.17 -6.67
C GLY A 61 22.93 -0.60 -7.68
N HIS A 62 23.42 -1.79 -8.03
CA HIS A 62 22.71 -2.73 -8.87
C HIS A 62 22.11 -3.84 -8.02
N PRO A 63 20.85 -4.23 -8.19
CA PRO A 63 20.37 -5.50 -7.68
C PRO A 63 21.21 -6.61 -8.35
N THR A 64 21.78 -7.51 -7.55
CA THR A 64 22.67 -8.59 -8.01
C THR A 64 21.96 -9.61 -8.89
N ILE A 65 20.62 -9.55 -8.98
CA ILE A 65 19.77 -10.46 -9.72
C ILE A 65 19.13 -9.69 -10.87
N GLY A 66 19.29 -10.18 -12.08
CA GLY A 66 18.66 -9.61 -13.27
C GLY A 66 17.13 -9.79 -13.26
N GLY A 67 16.42 -8.99 -14.04
CA GLY A 67 14.97 -9.00 -14.15
C GLY A 67 14.33 -7.68 -13.70
N TYR A 68 13.06 -7.47 -14.06
CA TYR A 68 12.26 -6.32 -13.61
C TYR A 68 12.23 -6.27 -12.09
N CYS A 69 12.31 -5.10 -11.49
CA CYS A 69 12.22 -4.97 -10.04
C CYS A 69 11.19 -3.91 -9.61
N VAL A 70 10.47 -4.25 -8.55
CA VAL A 70 9.51 -3.37 -7.90
C VAL A 70 10.03 -2.99 -6.53
N LEU A 71 9.97 -1.70 -6.24
CA LEU A 71 10.38 -1.11 -4.99
C LEU A 71 9.20 -0.99 -4.04
N VAL A 72 9.30 -1.55 -2.84
CA VAL A 72 8.27 -1.48 -1.81
C VAL A 72 8.87 -0.80 -0.57
N PRO A 73 8.23 0.26 -0.04
CA PRO A 73 8.72 0.93 1.15
C PRO A 73 8.48 0.08 2.40
N TRP A 74 9.46 0.06 3.29
CA TRP A 74 9.34 -0.48 4.64
C TRP A 74 9.79 0.58 5.64
N GLN A 75 8.93 0.86 6.62
CA GLN A 75 9.19 1.93 7.58
C GLN A 75 8.83 1.48 8.99
N PHE A 76 9.84 1.24 9.83
CA PHE A 76 9.65 0.95 11.24
C PHE A 76 9.84 2.21 12.07
N SER A 77 11.05 2.80 12.04
CA SER A 77 11.36 4.03 12.73
C SER A 77 12.29 4.92 11.90
N PRO A 78 11.81 6.08 11.43
CA PRO A 78 12.65 7.02 10.67
C PRO A 78 13.77 7.63 11.52
N ASP A 79 13.55 7.80 12.83
CA ASP A 79 14.48 8.50 13.73
C ASP A 79 15.77 7.70 14.01
N VAL A 80 15.69 6.38 13.95
CA VAL A 80 16.84 5.48 14.20
C VAL A 80 17.37 4.83 12.92
N GLY A 81 17.00 5.35 11.74
CA GLY A 81 17.48 4.84 10.47
C GLY A 81 16.99 3.43 10.14
N GLN A 82 15.83 3.04 10.66
CA GLN A 82 15.20 1.74 10.39
C GLN A 82 14.13 1.88 9.30
N SER A 83 14.53 2.44 8.18
CA SER A 83 13.74 2.52 6.95
C SER A 83 14.47 1.76 5.85
N TYR A 84 13.75 0.98 5.10
CA TYR A 84 14.29 0.13 4.05
C TYR A 84 13.52 0.30 2.75
N VAL A 85 14.21 0.13 1.63
CA VAL A 85 13.58 -0.14 0.35
C VAL A 85 13.69 -1.64 0.08
N LEU A 86 12.56 -2.28 -0.02
CA LEU A 86 12.44 -3.68 -0.38
C LEU A 86 12.48 -3.78 -1.90
N VAL A 87 13.48 -4.45 -2.45
CA VAL A 87 13.64 -4.62 -3.90
C VAL A 87 13.17 -6.03 -4.27
N PHE A 88 11.95 -6.14 -4.74
CA PHE A 88 11.39 -7.39 -5.25
C PHE A 88 11.86 -7.61 -6.69
N THR A 89 12.44 -8.79 -6.94
CA THR A 89 12.85 -9.28 -8.27
C THR A 89 12.24 -10.65 -8.51
N ASP A 90 12.52 -11.29 -9.65
CA ASP A 90 12.02 -12.65 -9.90
C ASP A 90 12.39 -13.57 -8.74
N ARG A 91 11.38 -14.04 -8.01
CA ARG A 91 11.49 -14.97 -6.86
C ARG A 91 12.50 -14.60 -5.78
N THR A 92 12.88 -13.30 -5.69
CA THR A 92 13.87 -12.87 -4.72
C THR A 92 13.53 -11.49 -4.17
N LEU A 93 13.82 -11.26 -2.91
CA LEU A 93 13.71 -9.99 -2.23
C LEU A 93 15.08 -9.59 -1.68
N ILE A 94 15.52 -8.40 -2.01
CA ILE A 94 16.78 -7.76 -1.56
C ILE A 94 16.41 -6.52 -0.77
N PHE A 95 17.27 -6.09 0.14
CA PHE A 95 17.02 -5.00 1.07
C PHE A 95 18.03 -3.89 0.88
N VAL A 96 17.57 -2.67 0.67
CA VAL A 96 18.38 -1.45 0.70
C VAL A 96 18.06 -0.73 2.00
N LYS A 97 19.05 -0.59 2.85
CA LYS A 97 18.94 0.19 4.07
C LYS A 97 19.23 1.65 3.76
N ASN A 98 18.57 2.56 4.46
CA ASN A 98 18.78 4.00 4.34
C ASN A 98 20.28 4.33 4.18
N PRO A 99 20.72 4.75 3.00
CA PRO A 99 22.10 5.13 2.77
C PRO A 99 22.28 6.58 3.19
N GLY A 100 22.72 6.81 4.41
CA GLY A 100 22.94 8.16 4.94
C GLY A 100 23.90 9.05 4.13
N THR A 101 24.74 8.48 3.26
CA THR A 101 25.65 9.19 2.36
C THR A 101 25.86 8.41 1.07
N PRO A 102 25.92 9.07 -0.09
CA PRO A 102 26.34 8.42 -1.32
C PRO A 102 27.76 7.87 -1.14
N HIS A 103 27.91 6.57 -1.35
CA HIS A 103 29.22 5.93 -1.26
C HIS A 103 29.85 5.86 -2.64
N TYR A 104 31.09 6.32 -2.71
CA TYR A 104 31.98 5.91 -3.80
C TYR A 104 32.33 4.46 -3.58
N PRO A 105 32.17 3.62 -4.58
CA PRO A 105 32.39 2.20 -4.42
C PRO A 105 33.91 1.92 -4.36
N ASN A 106 34.43 1.76 -3.16
CA ASN A 106 35.62 0.92 -2.97
C ASN A 106 35.23 -0.57 -3.05
N GLY A 107 34.36 -0.92 -4.01
CA GLY A 107 33.99 -2.31 -4.31
C GLY A 107 32.88 -2.94 -3.44
N SER A 108 32.28 -2.23 -2.51
CA SER A 108 31.15 -2.71 -1.72
C SER A 108 29.85 -1.95 -2.04
N ASN A 109 28.76 -2.68 -2.27
CA ASN A 109 27.39 -2.11 -2.37
C ASN A 109 26.89 -1.71 -0.98
N ALA A 110 27.54 -0.75 -0.33
CA ALA A 110 27.32 -0.41 1.07
C ALA A 110 25.87 0.02 1.43
N ALA A 111 25.01 0.25 0.43
CA ALA A 111 23.60 0.55 0.62
C ALA A 111 22.73 -0.71 0.72
N PHE A 112 23.16 -1.83 0.17
CA PHE A 112 22.46 -3.10 0.31
C PHE A 112 22.80 -3.74 1.65
N VAL A 113 21.78 -4.35 2.26
CA VAL A 113 22.00 -5.15 3.47
C VAL A 113 22.87 -6.34 3.12
N GLU A 114 23.93 -6.56 3.91
CA GLU A 114 24.87 -7.65 3.70
C GLU A 114 24.72 -8.75 4.75
N THR A 115 25.04 -9.97 4.35
CA THR A 115 25.24 -11.09 5.28
C THR A 115 26.51 -10.87 6.09
N SER A 116 26.70 -11.61 7.17
CA SER A 116 27.95 -11.59 7.97
C SER A 116 29.22 -11.92 7.15
N GLY A 117 29.05 -12.48 5.96
CA GLY A 117 30.14 -12.79 5.03
C GLY A 117 30.38 -11.71 3.95
N GLY A 118 29.70 -10.58 3.98
CA GLY A 118 29.83 -9.46 3.02
C GLY A 118 29.15 -9.67 1.68
N ALA A 119 28.29 -10.70 1.54
CA ALA A 119 27.44 -10.88 0.36
C ALA A 119 26.10 -10.16 0.57
N THR A 120 25.47 -9.69 -0.51
CA THR A 120 24.14 -9.10 -0.45
C THR A 120 23.13 -10.06 0.19
N TYR A 121 22.45 -9.59 1.24
CA TYR A 121 21.42 -10.36 1.92
C TYR A 121 20.15 -10.41 1.06
N SER A 122 19.60 -11.61 0.90
CA SER A 122 18.36 -11.82 0.14
C SER A 122 17.55 -12.97 0.71
N ILE A 123 16.24 -12.95 0.48
CA ILE A 123 15.33 -14.04 0.79
C ILE A 123 14.57 -14.48 -0.46
N VAL A 124 14.18 -15.75 -0.50
CA VAL A 124 13.40 -16.31 -1.60
C VAL A 124 11.92 -15.91 -1.44
N THR A 125 11.30 -15.51 -2.54
CA THR A 125 9.85 -15.22 -2.62
C THR A 125 9.17 -16.12 -3.65
N PRO A 126 7.85 -16.32 -3.60
CA PRO A 126 7.15 -17.08 -4.61
C PRO A 126 6.87 -16.29 -5.90
N TYR A 127 6.99 -14.96 -5.88
CA TYR A 127 6.49 -14.06 -6.92
C TYR A 127 7.35 -14.09 -8.17
N LEU A 128 6.70 -14.22 -9.32
CA LEU A 128 7.35 -14.10 -10.63
C LEU A 128 7.50 -12.63 -11.03
N GLU A 129 8.51 -12.32 -11.85
CA GLU A 129 8.75 -10.97 -12.37
C GLU A 129 7.49 -10.33 -12.99
N ALA A 130 6.71 -11.08 -13.75
CA ALA A 130 5.51 -10.60 -14.42
C ALA A 130 4.39 -10.18 -13.46
N ASP A 131 4.40 -10.66 -12.23
CA ASP A 131 3.33 -10.45 -11.24
C ASP A 131 3.69 -9.39 -10.18
N LEU A 132 4.93 -8.88 -10.18
CA LEU A 132 5.43 -7.98 -9.15
C LEU A 132 4.64 -6.67 -9.02
N LEU A 133 4.11 -6.14 -10.12
CA LEU A 133 3.25 -4.95 -10.10
C LEU A 133 1.89 -5.17 -9.43
N GLY A 134 1.49 -6.43 -9.27
CA GLY A 134 0.27 -6.82 -8.55
C GLY A 134 0.46 -7.03 -7.04
N LEU A 135 1.62 -6.67 -6.49
CA LEU A 135 1.87 -6.74 -5.06
C LEU A 135 1.10 -5.66 -4.31
N HIS A 136 0.22 -6.07 -3.41
CA HIS A 136 -0.42 -5.21 -2.45
C HIS A 136 0.07 -5.55 -1.05
N TYR A 137 0.27 -4.54 -0.23
CA TYR A 137 0.84 -4.74 1.10
C TYR A 137 0.29 -3.74 2.12
N VAL A 138 0.40 -4.13 3.36
CA VAL A 138 0.13 -3.27 4.51
C VAL A 138 1.09 -3.63 5.63
N GLN A 139 1.63 -2.63 6.30
CA GLN A 139 2.63 -2.80 7.35
C GLN A 139 2.09 -2.33 8.70
N ILE A 140 2.39 -3.09 9.76
CA ILE A 140 2.22 -2.71 11.16
C ILE A 140 3.52 -3.04 11.87
N ALA A 141 4.24 -2.03 12.36
CA ALA A 141 5.55 -2.18 13.01
C ALA A 141 6.52 -3.06 12.18
N ASP A 142 7.04 -4.13 12.75
CA ASP A 142 7.99 -5.06 12.11
C ASP A 142 7.33 -6.17 11.27
N VAL A 143 6.06 -6.02 10.93
CA VAL A 143 5.31 -7.02 10.16
C VAL A 143 4.62 -6.39 8.97
N MET A 144 4.76 -7.00 7.80
CA MET A 144 4.06 -6.63 6.57
C MET A 144 3.28 -7.82 6.03
N TRP A 145 1.99 -7.62 5.79
CA TRP A 145 1.12 -8.57 5.09
C TRP A 145 1.14 -8.25 3.61
N ILE A 146 1.42 -9.25 2.81
CA ILE A 146 1.57 -9.13 1.35
C ILE A 146 0.56 -10.03 0.67
N THR A 147 -0.14 -9.48 -0.30
CA THR A 147 -1.02 -10.21 -1.22
C THR A 147 -0.59 -9.98 -2.65
N CYS A 148 -0.74 -11.00 -3.46
CA CYS A 148 -0.59 -10.95 -4.90
C CYS A 148 -1.56 -11.95 -5.51
N ARG A 149 -2.24 -11.57 -6.57
CA ARG A 149 -3.22 -12.43 -7.23
C ARG A 149 -2.61 -13.77 -7.65
N GLY A 150 -3.25 -14.87 -7.27
CA GLY A 150 -2.79 -16.23 -7.60
C GLY A 150 -1.70 -16.80 -6.70
N TYR A 151 -1.26 -16.04 -5.69
CA TYR A 151 -0.26 -16.45 -4.72
C TYR A 151 -0.84 -16.53 -3.31
N PRO A 152 -0.37 -17.46 -2.46
CA PRO A 152 -0.71 -17.48 -1.05
C PRO A 152 -0.33 -16.19 -0.35
N ARG A 153 -1.17 -15.75 0.57
CA ARG A 153 -0.90 -14.60 1.44
C ARG A 153 0.37 -14.82 2.22
N LYS A 154 1.25 -13.82 2.24
CA LYS A 154 2.52 -13.89 2.96
C LYS A 154 2.61 -12.85 4.05
N LYS A 155 3.36 -13.19 5.07
CA LYS A 155 3.74 -12.34 6.20
C LYS A 155 5.25 -12.19 6.20
N LEU A 156 5.71 -10.97 5.94
CA LEU A 156 7.12 -10.60 6.01
C LEU A 156 7.37 -10.00 7.40
N THR A 157 8.28 -10.58 8.15
CA THR A 157 8.64 -10.12 9.50
C THR A 157 10.13 -9.80 9.55
N ARG A 158 10.47 -8.63 10.09
CA ARG A 158 11.84 -8.21 10.35
C ARG A 158 12.23 -8.57 11.79
N LEU A 159 13.33 -9.27 11.96
CA LEU A 159 13.92 -9.59 13.27
C LEU A 159 15.19 -8.75 13.50
N ALA A 160 15.99 -8.57 12.45
CA ALA A 160 17.16 -7.71 12.43
C ALA A 160 17.36 -7.17 11.00
N ASP A 161 18.41 -6.35 10.78
CA ASP A 161 18.71 -5.80 9.44
C ASP A 161 18.92 -6.90 8.40
N ASN A 162 19.59 -7.97 8.78
CA ASN A 162 19.90 -9.13 7.95
C ASN A 162 19.22 -10.43 8.43
N ASP A 163 18.09 -10.28 9.09
CA ASP A 163 17.27 -11.41 9.54
C ASP A 163 15.79 -11.12 9.31
N TRP A 164 15.27 -11.65 8.21
CA TRP A 164 13.89 -11.47 7.76
C TRP A 164 13.27 -12.82 7.43
N THR A 165 12.00 -12.97 7.75
CA THR A 165 11.23 -14.17 7.44
C THR A 165 10.03 -13.84 6.56
N LEU A 166 9.79 -14.66 5.52
CA LEU A 166 8.61 -14.60 4.68
C LEU A 166 7.83 -15.92 4.85
N ALA A 167 6.77 -15.89 5.65
CA ALA A 167 5.99 -17.07 6.01
C ALA A 167 4.58 -17.05 5.41
N ASP A 168 3.98 -18.23 5.26
CA ASP A 168 2.57 -18.38 4.99
C ASP A 168 1.76 -17.98 6.21
N ILE A 169 0.58 -17.39 6.00
CA ILE A 169 -0.31 -16.98 7.07
C ILE A 169 -1.17 -18.17 7.48
N SER A 170 -1.07 -18.55 8.73
CA SER A 170 -1.93 -19.57 9.34
C SER A 170 -3.06 -18.92 10.10
N SER A 171 -4.29 -19.33 9.82
CA SER A 171 -5.48 -18.93 10.59
C SER A 171 -5.78 -19.91 11.73
N LEU A 172 -4.92 -20.89 11.96
CA LEU A 172 -5.03 -21.82 13.08
C LEU A 172 -4.37 -21.23 14.33
N PRO A 173 -4.93 -21.46 15.53
CA PRO A 173 -4.31 -21.00 16.76
C PRO A 173 -2.93 -21.64 16.97
N SER A 174 -2.04 -20.92 17.65
CA SER A 174 -0.69 -21.37 18.00
C SER A 174 -0.73 -22.49 19.05
N ILE A 175 -1.74 -22.46 19.91
CA ILE A 175 -1.92 -23.40 21.02
C ILE A 175 -2.89 -24.53 20.66
N ALA A 176 -2.56 -25.77 21.08
CA ALA A 176 -3.35 -26.95 20.80
C ALA A 176 -4.67 -26.98 21.62
N ALA A 177 -5.71 -27.59 21.04
CA ALA A 177 -6.96 -27.83 21.76
C ALA A 177 -6.75 -28.83 22.92
N PRO A 178 -7.36 -28.62 24.13
CA PRO A 178 -7.34 -29.58 25.21
C PRO A 178 -8.06 -30.88 24.84
N THR A 179 -7.69 -31.99 25.50
CA THR A 179 -8.40 -33.26 25.34
C THR A 179 -9.13 -33.57 26.63
N MET A 180 -10.46 -33.64 26.60
CA MET A 180 -11.28 -34.01 27.77
C MET A 180 -11.01 -35.44 28.20
N SER A 181 -10.83 -35.64 29.48
CA SER A 181 -10.60 -36.98 30.10
C SER A 181 -11.85 -37.54 30.77
N SER A 182 -12.60 -36.67 31.46
CA SER A 182 -13.86 -37.11 32.11
C SER A 182 -14.81 -35.97 32.43
N VAL A 183 -16.10 -36.27 32.45
CA VAL A 183 -17.18 -35.43 32.97
C VAL A 183 -18.00 -36.31 33.91
N THR A 184 -17.90 -36.09 35.22
CA THR A 184 -18.48 -36.96 36.26
C THR A 184 -19.47 -36.18 37.10
N VAL A 185 -20.70 -36.68 37.18
CA VAL A 185 -21.72 -36.11 38.07
C VAL A 185 -21.58 -36.75 39.46
N SER A 186 -21.64 -35.96 40.52
CA SER A 186 -21.63 -36.48 41.89
C SER A 186 -22.83 -37.39 42.18
N ALA A 187 -22.64 -38.32 43.08
CA ALA A 187 -23.78 -39.13 43.60
C ALA A 187 -24.76 -38.24 44.38
N ALA A 188 -26.02 -38.63 44.41
CA ALA A 188 -27.00 -37.98 45.26
C ALA A 188 -26.56 -38.05 46.75
N PRO A 189 -26.74 -36.93 47.51
CA PRO A 189 -26.45 -37.00 48.96
C PRO A 189 -27.17 -38.15 49.67
N SER A 190 -26.50 -38.74 50.66
CA SER A 190 -27.11 -39.82 51.47
C SER A 190 -28.31 -39.29 52.23
N GLY A 191 -29.45 -39.97 52.11
CA GLY A 191 -30.68 -39.59 52.81
C GLY A 191 -31.72 -38.85 51.95
N VAL A 192 -31.45 -38.57 50.70
CA VAL A 192 -32.46 -38.05 49.74
C VAL A 192 -33.37 -39.23 49.30
N SER A 193 -34.63 -39.19 49.74
CA SER A 193 -35.65 -40.16 49.37
C SER A 193 -36.94 -39.40 48.99
N PRO A 194 -37.55 -39.66 47.84
CA PRO A 194 -37.16 -40.70 46.87
C PRO A 194 -35.97 -40.22 46.01
N ALA A 195 -35.22 -41.20 45.48
CA ALA A 195 -34.17 -40.94 44.54
C ALA A 195 -34.72 -40.15 43.35
N PRO A 196 -33.95 -39.17 42.77
CA PRO A 196 -34.45 -38.39 41.67
C PRO A 196 -34.85 -39.30 40.52
N THR A 197 -36.14 -39.21 40.12
CA THR A 197 -36.71 -40.03 39.07
C THR A 197 -36.30 -39.64 37.65
N ILE A 198 -35.75 -38.41 37.53
CA ILE A 198 -35.30 -37.85 36.26
C ILE A 198 -33.78 -37.69 36.35
N THR A 199 -33.08 -38.43 35.50
CA THR A 199 -31.64 -38.30 35.32
C THR A 199 -31.33 -37.09 34.45
N THR A 200 -30.14 -36.51 34.62
CA THR A 200 -29.68 -35.37 33.81
C THR A 200 -28.28 -35.65 33.27
N ARG A 201 -28.03 -35.27 32.03
CA ARG A 201 -26.72 -35.32 31.36
C ARG A 201 -26.24 -33.93 31.12
N TYR A 202 -24.94 -33.72 31.33
CA TYR A 202 -24.27 -32.46 31.14
C TYR A 202 -23.22 -32.60 30.04
N MET A 203 -23.02 -31.55 29.24
CA MET A 203 -22.00 -31.53 28.22
C MET A 203 -21.15 -30.29 28.34
N TYR A 204 -19.84 -30.49 28.24
CA TYR A 204 -18.83 -29.42 28.33
C TYR A 204 -17.79 -29.58 27.26
N CYS A 205 -17.17 -28.43 26.91
CA CYS A 205 -15.90 -28.38 26.21
C CYS A 205 -15.00 -27.34 26.86
N VAL A 206 -13.71 -27.37 26.56
CA VAL A 206 -12.69 -26.53 27.21
C VAL A 206 -11.77 -25.97 26.12
N SER A 207 -11.43 -24.69 26.17
CA SER A 207 -10.37 -24.08 25.35
C SER A 207 -9.22 -23.65 26.26
N ALA A 208 -7.98 -23.72 25.74
CA ALA A 208 -6.76 -23.25 26.39
C ALA A 208 -6.42 -21.83 25.94
N ILE A 209 -5.86 -21.05 26.87
CA ILE A 209 -5.35 -19.69 26.56
C ILE A 209 -3.86 -19.69 26.90
N ASP A 210 -3.03 -19.21 25.97
CA ASP A 210 -1.60 -19.08 26.19
C ASP A 210 -1.22 -17.78 26.93
N THR A 211 0.08 -17.51 27.09
CA THR A 211 0.60 -16.31 27.77
C THR A 211 0.33 -15.03 26.97
N ASP A 212 0.18 -15.13 25.65
CA ASP A 212 -0.05 -14.01 24.76
C ASP A 212 -1.55 -13.70 24.58
N GLY A 213 -2.40 -14.57 25.14
CA GLY A 213 -3.85 -14.45 25.11
C GLY A 213 -4.50 -15.11 23.89
N ASP A 214 -3.74 -15.88 23.09
CA ASP A 214 -4.33 -16.64 21.99
C ASP A 214 -5.14 -17.82 22.54
N GLU A 215 -6.32 -18.05 21.95
CA GLU A 215 -7.26 -19.07 22.38
C GLU A 215 -7.25 -20.28 21.43
N SER A 216 -7.04 -21.47 21.97
CA SER A 216 -7.14 -22.72 21.22
C SER A 216 -8.54 -22.93 20.66
N LEU A 217 -8.66 -23.82 19.68
CA LEU A 217 -9.97 -24.42 19.41
C LEU A 217 -10.52 -25.13 20.65
N PRO A 218 -11.85 -25.21 20.82
CA PRO A 218 -12.42 -25.96 21.91
C PRO A 218 -12.13 -27.47 21.75
N SER A 219 -12.00 -28.15 22.88
CA SER A 219 -11.94 -29.61 22.91
C SER A 219 -13.18 -30.23 22.24
N ILE A 220 -13.07 -31.48 21.83
CA ILE A 220 -14.26 -32.26 21.49
C ILE A 220 -15.19 -32.27 22.71
N PRO A 221 -16.49 -31.91 22.56
CA PRO A 221 -17.42 -31.91 23.66
C PRO A 221 -17.56 -33.29 24.27
N MET A 222 -17.62 -33.33 25.60
CA MET A 222 -17.83 -34.59 26.33
C MET A 222 -19.12 -34.55 27.17
N VAL A 223 -19.89 -35.61 27.07
CA VAL A 223 -21.16 -35.78 27.79
C VAL A 223 -20.94 -36.61 29.03
N SER A 224 -21.54 -36.20 30.16
CA SER A 224 -21.52 -36.97 31.38
C SER A 224 -22.35 -38.27 31.26
N THR A 225 -22.06 -39.28 32.11
CA THR A 225 -23.04 -40.32 32.39
C THR A 225 -24.31 -39.70 33.00
N PRO A 226 -25.48 -40.41 32.89
CA PRO A 226 -26.71 -39.97 33.56
C PRO A 226 -26.49 -39.82 35.05
N GLY A 227 -26.86 -38.67 35.60
CA GLY A 227 -26.68 -38.38 37.02
C GLY A 227 -27.82 -37.54 37.59
N ILE A 228 -27.64 -37.01 38.75
CA ILE A 228 -28.60 -36.12 39.40
C ILE A 228 -28.71 -34.78 38.65
N ASN A 229 -29.88 -34.15 38.76
CA ASN A 229 -30.04 -32.78 38.34
C ASN A 229 -29.51 -31.84 39.42
N ILE A 230 -28.28 -31.29 39.22
CA ILE A 230 -27.63 -30.36 40.19
C ILE A 230 -28.37 -29.04 40.33
N GLY A 231 -29.33 -28.73 39.46
CA GLY A 231 -30.21 -27.54 39.57
C GLY A 231 -31.36 -27.77 40.55
N VAL A 232 -31.63 -29.02 40.95
CA VAL A 232 -32.72 -29.42 41.88
C VAL A 232 -32.17 -30.11 43.11
N THR A 233 -31.17 -30.96 42.96
CA THR A 233 -30.54 -31.74 44.01
C THR A 233 -29.10 -31.25 44.21
N GLU A 234 -28.71 -31.02 45.44
CA GLU A 234 -27.32 -30.62 45.78
C GLU A 234 -26.31 -31.61 45.17
N GLY A 235 -25.34 -31.09 44.47
CA GLY A 235 -24.32 -31.89 43.83
C GLY A 235 -23.42 -31.06 42.92
N THR A 236 -22.48 -31.73 42.29
CA THR A 236 -21.47 -31.10 41.43
C THR A 236 -21.24 -31.93 40.17
N VAL A 237 -20.73 -31.27 39.13
CA VAL A 237 -20.15 -31.93 37.97
C VAL A 237 -18.66 -31.62 37.93
N SER A 238 -17.84 -32.67 38.01
CA SER A 238 -16.37 -32.54 37.94
C SER A 238 -15.86 -32.85 36.54
N LEU A 239 -15.04 -31.99 36.04
CA LEU A 239 -14.39 -32.08 34.73
C LEU A 239 -12.88 -32.27 34.91
N LEU A 240 -12.31 -33.14 34.07
CA LEU A 240 -10.86 -33.32 33.95
C LEU A 240 -10.47 -33.33 32.46
N TRP A 241 -9.30 -32.79 32.15
CA TRP A 241 -8.70 -32.81 30.81
C TRP A 241 -7.18 -32.95 30.87
N VAL A 242 -6.58 -33.30 29.74
CA VAL A 242 -5.14 -33.35 29.60
C VAL A 242 -4.61 -31.91 29.46
N GLY A 243 -3.63 -31.53 30.27
CA GLY A 243 -3.01 -30.22 30.21
C GLY A 243 -2.34 -29.98 28.87
N VAL A 244 -2.47 -28.75 28.37
CA VAL A 244 -1.82 -28.30 27.14
C VAL A 244 -0.55 -27.55 27.50
N ALA A 245 0.54 -27.82 26.78
CA ALA A 245 1.78 -27.08 26.94
C ALA A 245 1.54 -25.58 26.62
N ASP A 246 2.21 -24.72 27.36
CA ASP A 246 2.12 -23.25 27.19
C ASP A 246 0.75 -22.63 27.55
N ALA A 247 -0.20 -23.41 28.05
CA ALA A 247 -1.48 -22.88 28.52
C ALA A 247 -1.32 -22.12 29.83
N SER A 248 -1.72 -20.88 29.90
CA SER A 248 -1.79 -20.06 31.11
C SER A 248 -3.02 -20.36 31.94
N TYR A 249 -4.16 -20.55 31.28
CA TYR A 249 -5.43 -20.90 31.87
C TYR A 249 -6.38 -21.48 30.84
N TYR A 250 -7.56 -21.93 31.30
CA TYR A 250 -8.59 -22.56 30.45
C TYR A 250 -9.92 -21.82 30.61
N LYS A 251 -10.69 -21.75 29.52
CA LYS A 251 -12.11 -21.39 29.54
C LYS A 251 -12.94 -22.66 29.48
N VAL A 252 -13.92 -22.75 30.35
CA VAL A 252 -14.86 -23.87 30.40
C VAL A 252 -16.19 -23.43 29.82
N TRP A 253 -16.70 -24.24 28.92
CA TRP A 253 -17.93 -24.01 28.20
C TRP A 253 -18.95 -25.10 28.50
N LYS A 254 -20.21 -24.72 28.79
CA LYS A 254 -21.29 -25.61 29.21
C LYS A 254 -22.46 -25.49 28.25
N ALA A 255 -22.97 -26.60 27.73
CA ALA A 255 -24.22 -26.67 27.00
C ALA A 255 -25.43 -26.74 27.94
N LEU A 256 -26.64 -26.54 27.40
CA LEU A 256 -27.86 -26.78 28.13
C LEU A 256 -27.94 -28.24 28.56
N PRO A 257 -28.27 -28.54 29.81
CA PRO A 257 -28.41 -29.91 30.26
C PRO A 257 -29.61 -30.62 29.62
N ALA A 258 -29.48 -31.91 29.34
CA ALA A 258 -30.54 -32.74 28.84
C ALA A 258 -31.11 -33.63 29.97
N HIS A 259 -32.44 -33.72 30.06
CA HIS A 259 -33.15 -34.40 31.14
C HIS A 259 -33.80 -35.70 30.66
N GLY A 260 -33.90 -36.69 31.54
CA GLY A 260 -34.46 -38.01 31.24
C GLY A 260 -33.53 -38.81 30.32
N ASP A 261 -34.10 -39.47 29.33
CA ASP A 261 -33.36 -40.28 28.38
C ASP A 261 -32.67 -39.47 27.28
N LYS A 262 -32.85 -38.12 27.27
CA LYS A 262 -32.27 -37.28 26.28
C LYS A 262 -30.77 -37.15 26.47
N ILE A 263 -30.06 -36.96 25.35
CA ILE A 263 -28.62 -36.74 25.30
C ILE A 263 -28.40 -35.40 24.62
N PRO A 264 -27.55 -34.48 25.15
CA PRO A 264 -27.21 -33.24 24.49
C PRO A 264 -26.60 -33.52 23.12
N LEU A 265 -27.01 -32.77 22.11
CA LEU A 265 -26.43 -32.86 20.78
C LEU A 265 -25.05 -32.20 20.73
N MET A 266 -24.10 -32.80 20.05
CA MET A 266 -22.77 -32.19 19.84
C MET A 266 -22.80 -30.85 19.09
N SER A 267 -23.92 -30.55 18.41
CA SER A 267 -24.23 -29.29 17.75
C SER A 267 -24.83 -28.20 18.65
N GLU A 268 -25.05 -28.50 19.95
CA GLU A 268 -25.61 -27.55 20.90
C GLU A 268 -24.76 -26.28 21.03
N GLN A 269 -25.41 -25.22 21.44
CA GLN A 269 -24.72 -23.97 21.79
C GLN A 269 -24.08 -24.12 23.18
N PHE A 270 -22.86 -23.61 23.31
CA PHE A 270 -22.13 -23.56 24.57
C PHE A 270 -22.06 -22.12 25.08
N GLY A 271 -22.35 -21.95 26.36
CA GLY A 271 -22.13 -20.71 27.09
C GLY A 271 -20.92 -20.80 28.00
N PHE A 272 -20.34 -19.65 28.35
CA PHE A 272 -19.20 -19.59 29.26
C PHE A 272 -19.60 -19.96 30.69
N ALA A 273 -18.93 -20.96 31.27
CA ALA A 273 -19.15 -21.42 32.63
C ALA A 273 -18.12 -20.89 33.63
N GLY A 274 -16.87 -20.63 33.22
CA GLY A 274 -15.84 -20.12 34.11
C GLY A 274 -14.42 -20.32 33.61
N TYR A 275 -13.46 -19.85 34.40
CA TYR A 275 -12.03 -20.04 34.17
C TYR A 275 -11.48 -21.15 35.04
N ALA A 276 -10.51 -21.89 34.55
CA ALA A 276 -9.74 -22.87 35.31
C ALA A 276 -8.24 -22.60 35.15
N TYR A 277 -7.51 -22.59 36.23
CA TYR A 277 -6.04 -22.38 36.27
C TYR A 277 -5.25 -23.69 36.41
N GLY A 278 -5.93 -24.80 36.28
CA GLY A 278 -5.37 -26.15 36.26
C GLY A 278 -6.19 -27.03 35.34
N ASN A 279 -5.94 -28.34 35.36
CA ASN A 279 -6.53 -29.30 34.41
C ASN A 279 -7.89 -29.88 34.91
N SER A 280 -8.58 -29.15 35.80
CA SER A 280 -9.87 -29.56 36.37
C SER A 280 -10.77 -28.35 36.60
N PHE A 281 -12.08 -28.61 36.60
CA PHE A 281 -13.11 -27.65 36.95
C PHE A 281 -14.28 -28.36 37.64
N THR A 282 -14.89 -27.69 38.63
CA THR A 282 -16.08 -28.17 39.30
C THR A 282 -17.24 -27.22 39.10
N ASP A 283 -18.30 -27.72 38.47
CA ASP A 283 -19.54 -26.97 38.31
C ASP A 283 -20.49 -27.34 39.44
N SER A 284 -20.81 -26.38 40.31
CA SER A 284 -21.78 -26.46 41.42
C SER A 284 -23.11 -25.77 41.04
N ASN A 285 -23.63 -26.03 39.88
CA ASN A 285 -24.81 -25.42 39.29
C ASN A 285 -24.58 -23.98 38.75
N ILE A 286 -23.46 -23.77 38.05
CA ILE A 286 -23.15 -22.52 37.40
C ILE A 286 -24.08 -22.32 36.20
N THR A 287 -24.72 -21.15 36.14
CA THR A 287 -25.48 -20.72 34.94
C THR A 287 -24.50 -20.24 33.88
N ALA A 288 -24.51 -20.90 32.72
CA ALA A 288 -23.63 -20.54 31.60
C ALA A 288 -24.06 -19.20 30.98
N ASP A 289 -23.09 -18.37 30.66
CA ASP A 289 -23.28 -17.10 29.95
C ASP A 289 -23.27 -17.34 28.43
N PHE A 290 -24.43 -17.45 27.82
CA PHE A 290 -24.62 -17.68 26.39
C PHE A 290 -24.41 -16.43 25.52
N THR A 291 -24.07 -15.27 26.12
CA THR A 291 -23.58 -14.12 25.35
C THR A 291 -22.13 -14.30 24.91
N LYS A 292 -21.42 -15.28 25.47
CA LYS A 292 -20.09 -15.70 25.13
C LYS A 292 -20.13 -17.15 24.61
N ALA A 293 -19.40 -17.41 23.56
CA ALA A 293 -19.35 -18.70 22.91
C ALA A 293 -17.90 -19.11 22.59
N PRO A 294 -17.60 -20.43 22.50
CA PRO A 294 -16.29 -20.88 22.09
C PRO A 294 -15.99 -20.54 20.66
N ILE A 295 -14.73 -20.28 20.37
CA ILE A 295 -14.24 -19.94 19.03
C ILE A 295 -14.34 -21.18 18.12
N ARG A 296 -14.81 -20.99 16.90
CA ARG A 296 -14.87 -22.02 15.85
C ARG A 296 -13.84 -21.76 14.78
N PRO A 297 -13.24 -22.81 14.20
CA PRO A 297 -12.35 -22.67 13.08
C PRO A 297 -13.11 -22.05 11.90
N ASN A 298 -12.50 -21.02 11.30
CA ASN A 298 -12.97 -20.41 10.08
C ASN A 298 -11.76 -19.85 9.35
N ASP A 299 -11.31 -20.55 8.32
CA ASP A 299 -10.32 -20.05 7.40
C ASP A 299 -11.01 -19.81 6.04
N PRO A 300 -11.36 -18.57 5.72
CA PRO A 300 -12.08 -18.24 4.49
C PRO A 300 -11.27 -18.50 3.22
N PHE A 301 -9.97 -18.77 3.36
CA PHE A 301 -9.03 -19.00 2.26
C PHE A 301 -8.58 -20.47 2.17
N ALA A 302 -9.08 -21.35 3.06
CA ALA A 302 -8.70 -22.75 3.05
C ALA A 302 -9.24 -23.47 1.80
N PRO A 303 -8.38 -24.13 1.02
CA PRO A 303 -8.82 -24.86 -0.17
C PRO A 303 -9.51 -26.19 0.21
N GLY A 304 -10.48 -26.59 -0.59
CA GLY A 304 -11.11 -27.89 -0.45
C GLY A 304 -11.73 -28.17 0.92
N ILE A 305 -12.37 -27.17 1.53
CA ILE A 305 -13.07 -27.34 2.80
C ILE A 305 -14.30 -28.25 2.63
N LEU A 306 -14.64 -28.99 3.65
CA LEU A 306 -15.88 -29.77 3.67
C LEU A 306 -17.08 -28.82 3.81
N LYS A 307 -17.83 -28.61 2.74
CA LYS A 307 -18.96 -27.67 2.67
C LYS A 307 -20.30 -28.30 2.96
N GLY A 308 -20.43 -29.58 2.73
CA GLY A 308 -21.66 -30.31 2.93
C GLY A 308 -21.45 -31.82 2.79
N TYR A 309 -22.54 -32.56 2.83
CA TYR A 309 -22.50 -34.02 2.76
C TYR A 309 -23.76 -34.59 2.08
N ALA A 310 -23.64 -35.83 1.61
CA ALA A 310 -24.74 -36.66 1.16
C ALA A 310 -24.66 -38.01 1.83
N ILE A 311 -25.65 -38.36 2.66
CA ILE A 311 -25.74 -39.67 3.29
C ILE A 311 -26.28 -40.68 2.27
N SER A 312 -25.48 -41.70 1.97
CA SER A 312 -25.88 -42.82 1.08
C SER A 312 -26.49 -43.97 1.83
N ALA A 313 -26.09 -44.18 3.09
CA ALA A 313 -26.62 -45.18 3.96
C ALA A 313 -26.65 -44.67 5.43
N PRO A 314 -27.82 -44.61 6.10
CA PRO A 314 -27.90 -44.13 7.49
C PRO A 314 -27.36 -45.13 8.51
N GLY A 315 -27.20 -46.39 8.13
CA GLY A 315 -26.80 -47.45 9.06
C GLY A 315 -27.83 -47.69 10.16
N SER A 316 -27.45 -48.45 11.14
CA SER A 316 -28.29 -48.74 12.34
C SER A 316 -27.45 -49.15 13.54
N GLY A 317 -28.05 -49.07 14.71
CA GLY A 317 -27.41 -49.54 15.94
C GLY A 317 -26.41 -48.57 16.57
N TYR A 318 -26.35 -47.34 16.08
CA TYR A 318 -25.47 -46.32 16.62
C TYR A 318 -26.03 -45.72 17.92
N MET A 319 -25.17 -45.57 18.91
CA MET A 319 -25.53 -45.04 20.21
C MET A 319 -25.09 -43.57 20.33
N PRO A 320 -25.95 -42.70 20.87
CA PRO A 320 -25.59 -41.31 21.15
C PRO A 320 -24.42 -41.22 22.14
N GLY A 321 -23.44 -40.33 21.84
CA GLY A 321 -22.24 -40.12 22.69
C GLY A 321 -21.14 -41.19 22.52
N GLU A 322 -21.41 -42.30 21.85
CA GLU A 322 -20.45 -43.39 21.60
C GLU A 322 -20.06 -43.48 20.12
N THR A 323 -20.76 -42.76 19.26
CA THR A 323 -20.55 -42.79 17.83
C THR A 323 -19.66 -41.61 17.36
N SER A 324 -18.62 -41.90 16.61
CA SER A 324 -17.75 -40.91 16.01
C SER A 324 -17.75 -41.04 14.51
N ILE A 325 -17.65 -39.92 13.80
CA ILE A 325 -17.50 -39.87 12.34
C ILE A 325 -16.03 -39.75 11.97
N VAL A 326 -15.58 -40.62 11.09
CA VAL A 326 -14.24 -40.58 10.49
C VAL A 326 -14.37 -40.06 9.06
N VAL A 327 -13.71 -38.95 8.79
CA VAL A 327 -13.60 -38.37 7.42
C VAL A 327 -12.29 -38.84 6.81
N SER A 328 -12.37 -39.56 5.72
CA SER A 328 -11.20 -40.12 5.00
C SER A 328 -11.09 -39.53 3.62
N ASP A 329 -9.87 -39.09 3.29
CA ASP A 329 -9.48 -38.52 1.99
C ASP A 329 -7.98 -38.78 1.79
N THR A 330 -7.50 -38.69 0.53
CA THR A 330 -6.08 -38.90 0.22
C THR A 330 -5.19 -37.73 0.60
N THR A 331 -5.72 -36.51 0.62
CA THR A 331 -4.98 -35.26 0.83
C THR A 331 -5.61 -34.39 1.91
N GLY A 332 -6.92 -34.50 2.11
CA GLY A 332 -7.68 -33.69 3.08
C GLY A 332 -7.45 -34.13 4.52
N PHE A 333 -7.49 -33.15 5.44
CA PHE A 333 -7.31 -33.38 6.87
C PHE A 333 -8.01 -32.33 7.71
N GLY A 334 -8.18 -32.65 9.01
CA GLY A 334 -8.61 -31.68 10.01
C GLY A 334 -10.12 -31.50 10.15
N ALA A 335 -10.96 -32.13 9.32
CA ALA A 335 -12.40 -32.04 9.51
C ALA A 335 -12.87 -32.73 10.78
N VAL A 336 -13.73 -32.05 11.54
CA VAL A 336 -14.42 -32.59 12.71
C VAL A 336 -15.92 -32.61 12.45
N VAL A 337 -16.50 -33.80 12.46
CA VAL A 337 -17.91 -34.00 12.08
C VAL A 337 -18.60 -34.81 13.17
N TYR A 338 -19.74 -34.35 13.63
CA TYR A 338 -20.54 -35.02 14.65
C TYR A 338 -21.80 -35.62 14.04
N PRO A 339 -22.20 -36.86 14.45
CA PRO A 339 -23.42 -37.51 13.98
C PRO A 339 -24.67 -36.94 14.67
N VAL A 340 -25.75 -36.83 13.91
CA VAL A 340 -27.09 -36.57 14.41
C VAL A 340 -27.88 -37.85 14.21
N LEU A 341 -28.31 -38.48 15.31
CA LEU A 341 -29.01 -39.75 15.28
C LEU A 341 -30.53 -39.53 15.32
N ASP A 342 -31.31 -40.43 14.71
CA ASP A 342 -32.76 -40.43 14.79
C ASP A 342 -33.29 -40.76 16.23
N SER A 343 -32.46 -41.41 17.01
CA SER A 343 -32.73 -41.81 18.41
C SER A 343 -32.22 -40.84 19.46
N ASN A 344 -31.65 -39.68 19.11
CA ASN A 344 -31.13 -38.71 20.07
C ASN A 344 -32.14 -38.28 21.16
N SER A 345 -33.43 -38.32 20.85
CA SER A 345 -34.48 -37.97 21.80
C SER A 345 -34.88 -39.12 22.74
N SER A 346 -34.48 -40.36 22.47
CA SER A 346 -34.90 -41.58 23.22
C SER A 346 -33.72 -42.30 23.86
N GLY A 347 -32.48 -41.96 23.60
CA GLY A 347 -31.29 -42.63 24.12
C GLY A 347 -31.13 -44.09 23.65
N THR A 348 -31.89 -44.51 22.66
CA THR A 348 -31.80 -45.85 22.06
C THR A 348 -30.92 -45.85 20.81
N ALA A 349 -30.47 -47.04 20.39
CA ALA A 349 -29.68 -47.20 19.18
C ALA A 349 -30.49 -46.82 17.92
N GLY A 350 -29.90 -46.06 17.00
CA GLY A 350 -30.56 -45.59 15.78
C GLY A 350 -29.66 -45.48 14.58
N GLY A 351 -30.18 -44.91 13.50
CA GLY A 351 -29.44 -44.53 12.32
C GLY A 351 -28.91 -43.10 12.38
N ILE A 352 -27.91 -42.78 11.57
CA ILE A 352 -27.38 -41.45 11.43
C ILE A 352 -28.18 -40.71 10.34
N VAL A 353 -29.01 -39.77 10.76
CA VAL A 353 -29.93 -39.00 9.88
C VAL A 353 -29.39 -37.65 9.45
N GLY A 354 -28.29 -37.19 10.10
CA GLY A 354 -27.64 -35.98 9.74
C GLY A 354 -26.21 -35.92 10.29
N LEU A 355 -25.45 -34.92 9.79
CA LEU A 355 -24.10 -34.61 10.24
C LEU A 355 -24.01 -33.15 10.57
N TYR A 356 -23.23 -32.83 11.62
CA TYR A 356 -22.86 -31.47 11.96
C TYR A 356 -21.37 -31.30 11.75
N ILE A 357 -20.99 -30.42 10.81
CA ILE A 357 -19.60 -30.10 10.52
C ILE A 357 -19.15 -29.01 11.49
N ALA A 358 -18.39 -29.41 12.50
CA ALA A 358 -17.86 -28.52 13.52
C ALA A 358 -16.56 -27.81 13.05
N ASP A 359 -15.71 -28.58 12.36
CA ASP A 359 -14.54 -28.06 11.64
C ASP A 359 -14.62 -28.56 10.20
N PRO A 360 -14.56 -27.65 9.20
CA PRO A 360 -14.60 -28.06 7.79
C PRO A 360 -13.30 -28.67 7.29
N GLY A 361 -12.19 -28.58 8.04
CA GLY A 361 -10.87 -29.01 7.59
C GLY A 361 -10.41 -28.34 6.30
N ARG A 362 -9.44 -28.93 5.62
CA ARG A 362 -8.87 -28.39 4.38
C ARG A 362 -8.29 -29.46 3.46
N ASN A 363 -8.01 -29.08 2.21
CA ASN A 363 -7.33 -29.89 1.17
C ASN A 363 -8.08 -31.16 0.79
N TYR A 364 -9.39 -31.24 1.05
CA TYR A 364 -10.20 -32.37 0.61
C TYR A 364 -10.39 -32.36 -0.91
N THR A 365 -10.38 -33.58 -1.49
CA THR A 365 -10.62 -33.80 -2.92
C THR A 365 -11.84 -34.68 -3.17
N ALA A 366 -11.98 -35.76 -2.42
CA ALA A 366 -13.11 -36.70 -2.51
C ALA A 366 -13.38 -37.33 -1.13
N PRO A 367 -13.80 -36.55 -0.11
CA PRO A 367 -13.94 -37.04 1.23
C PRO A 367 -15.09 -38.06 1.35
N THR A 368 -14.81 -39.19 1.98
CA THR A 368 -15.79 -40.21 2.38
C THR A 368 -15.93 -40.22 3.90
N MET A 369 -17.11 -40.52 4.40
CA MET A 369 -17.39 -40.53 5.81
C MET A 369 -17.93 -41.88 6.24
N THR A 370 -17.31 -42.39 7.28
CA THR A 370 -17.74 -43.64 7.95
C THR A 370 -17.97 -43.36 9.44
N ALA A 371 -18.73 -44.20 10.08
CA ALA A 371 -18.95 -44.10 11.53
C ALA A 371 -18.29 -45.26 12.27
N THR A 372 -17.76 -44.94 13.46
CA THR A 372 -17.24 -45.91 14.42
C THR A 372 -18.14 -45.91 15.65
N GLY A 373 -18.22 -47.02 16.38
CA GLY A 373 -19.07 -47.24 17.56
C GLY A 373 -19.83 -48.58 17.45
N ALA A 374 -20.90 -48.74 18.25
CA ALA A 374 -21.64 -49.99 18.33
C ALA A 374 -22.46 -50.34 17.07
N GLY A 375 -22.79 -49.32 16.25
CA GLY A 375 -23.59 -49.46 15.01
C GLY A 375 -22.79 -49.88 13.80
N SER A 376 -23.47 -50.11 12.69
CA SER A 376 -22.84 -50.45 11.40
C SER A 376 -23.62 -49.93 10.19
N GLY A 377 -22.95 -49.91 9.04
CA GLY A 377 -23.57 -49.60 7.76
C GLY A 377 -23.74 -48.13 7.41
N PHE A 378 -23.18 -47.20 8.16
CA PHE A 378 -23.20 -45.79 7.78
C PHE A 378 -22.20 -45.52 6.66
N ALA A 379 -22.65 -44.79 5.67
CA ALA A 379 -21.80 -44.26 4.62
C ALA A 379 -22.33 -42.90 4.12
N ALA A 380 -21.42 -41.97 3.96
CA ALA A 380 -21.71 -40.65 3.37
C ALA A 380 -20.50 -40.15 2.54
N THR A 381 -20.79 -39.26 1.62
CA THR A 381 -19.78 -38.55 0.84
C THR A 381 -19.83 -37.07 1.18
N GLY A 382 -18.67 -36.41 1.24
CA GLY A 382 -18.61 -34.98 1.45
C GLY A 382 -18.65 -34.20 0.13
N THR A 383 -19.27 -33.03 0.17
CA THR A 383 -19.13 -32.02 -0.87
C THR A 383 -18.12 -30.99 -0.44
N ILE A 384 -17.22 -30.66 -1.34
CA ILE A 384 -16.11 -29.76 -1.04
C ILE A 384 -16.34 -28.34 -1.59
N GLY A 385 -15.72 -27.36 -0.97
CA GLY A 385 -15.60 -26.01 -1.46
C GLY A 385 -14.57 -25.89 -2.59
N PRO A 386 -14.33 -24.67 -3.10
CA PRO A 386 -13.31 -24.43 -4.12
C PRO A 386 -11.92 -24.87 -3.64
N THR A 387 -11.10 -25.36 -4.58
CA THR A 387 -9.71 -25.79 -4.32
C THR A 387 -8.68 -24.78 -4.79
N SER A 388 -9.09 -23.74 -5.54
CA SER A 388 -8.23 -22.68 -6.09
C SER A 388 -9.01 -21.38 -6.19
N GLY A 389 -8.30 -20.27 -6.44
CA GLY A 389 -8.90 -18.94 -6.60
C GLY A 389 -9.43 -18.34 -5.29
N LEU A 390 -8.91 -18.78 -4.16
CA LEU A 390 -9.33 -18.36 -2.81
C LEU A 390 -8.46 -17.23 -2.26
N GLU A 391 -7.23 -17.07 -2.77
CA GLU A 391 -6.31 -16.08 -2.26
C GLU A 391 -6.72 -14.66 -2.69
N PRO A 392 -6.64 -13.68 -1.78
CA PRO A 392 -7.02 -12.30 -2.05
C PRO A 392 -5.95 -11.56 -2.85
N SER A 393 -6.36 -10.58 -3.64
CA SER A 393 -5.45 -9.69 -4.35
C SER A 393 -5.25 -8.34 -3.68
N ALA A 394 -6.12 -7.92 -2.77
CA ALA A 394 -6.04 -6.64 -2.08
C ALA A 394 -6.03 -6.83 -0.56
N VAL A 395 -5.27 -5.96 0.13
CA VAL A 395 -5.16 -5.94 1.59
C VAL A 395 -5.20 -4.52 2.12
N GLY A 396 -5.76 -4.33 3.31
CA GLY A 396 -5.84 -3.04 3.99
C GLY A 396 -6.04 -3.19 5.49
N LEU A 397 -5.92 -2.09 6.22
CA LEU A 397 -6.18 -2.01 7.65
C LEU A 397 -7.34 -1.06 7.91
N PHE A 398 -8.28 -1.47 8.75
CA PHE A 398 -9.37 -0.60 9.18
C PHE A 398 -9.88 -1.02 10.55
N GLN A 399 -9.99 -0.07 11.47
CA GLN A 399 -10.50 -0.29 12.84
C GLN A 399 -9.85 -1.49 13.54
N GLN A 400 -8.51 -1.55 13.53
CA GLN A 400 -7.69 -2.63 14.11
C GLN A 400 -7.93 -4.02 13.49
N ARG A 401 -8.59 -4.10 12.33
CA ARG A 401 -8.78 -5.33 11.58
C ARG A 401 -7.91 -5.34 10.34
N LEU A 402 -7.32 -6.47 10.05
CA LEU A 402 -6.74 -6.73 8.74
C LEU A 402 -7.88 -7.12 7.80
N ILE A 403 -7.94 -6.47 6.66
CA ILE A 403 -8.99 -6.68 5.69
C ILE A 403 -8.38 -7.16 4.38
N TYR A 404 -8.83 -8.30 3.92
CA TYR A 404 -8.54 -8.83 2.60
C TYR A 404 -9.74 -8.64 1.67
N ALA A 405 -9.46 -8.48 0.38
CA ALA A 405 -10.51 -8.39 -0.61
C ALA A 405 -10.13 -9.04 -1.93
N SER A 406 -11.17 -9.35 -2.72
CA SER A 406 -11.01 -9.73 -4.12
C SER A 406 -10.25 -11.04 -4.32
N THR A 407 -10.90 -12.15 -4.01
CA THR A 407 -10.44 -13.47 -4.49
C THR A 407 -10.93 -13.70 -5.92
N ASP A 408 -10.35 -14.64 -6.66
CA ASP A 408 -10.83 -14.95 -8.01
C ASP A 408 -12.25 -15.55 -8.00
N ASN A 409 -12.61 -16.30 -6.93
CA ASN A 409 -13.94 -16.88 -6.77
C ASN A 409 -14.98 -15.86 -6.27
N ARG A 410 -14.53 -14.83 -5.54
CA ARG A 410 -15.39 -13.80 -4.94
C ARG A 410 -14.73 -12.42 -5.12
N PRO A 411 -14.71 -11.86 -6.36
CA PRO A 411 -13.96 -10.65 -6.67
C PRO A 411 -14.50 -9.38 -5.97
N ASN A 412 -15.75 -9.43 -5.51
CA ASN A 412 -16.46 -8.36 -4.82
C ASN A 412 -16.55 -8.59 -3.28
N ALA A 413 -15.86 -9.60 -2.75
CA ALA A 413 -15.91 -9.91 -1.32
C ALA A 413 -14.84 -9.14 -0.53
N ILE A 414 -15.21 -8.78 0.68
CA ILE A 414 -14.35 -8.21 1.73
C ILE A 414 -14.35 -9.18 2.90
N ILE A 415 -13.17 -9.52 3.38
CA ILE A 415 -12.97 -10.48 4.46
C ILE A 415 -12.13 -9.80 5.53
N ALA A 416 -12.68 -9.63 6.74
CA ALA A 416 -12.06 -8.91 7.83
C ALA A 416 -11.67 -9.86 8.96
N SER A 417 -10.49 -9.68 9.53
CA SER A 417 -10.03 -10.39 10.73
C SER A 417 -10.76 -9.93 11.98
N ARG A 418 -10.54 -10.60 13.10
CA ARG A 418 -10.94 -10.12 14.43
C ARG A 418 -10.15 -8.85 14.80
N PRO A 419 -10.73 -7.91 15.60
CA PRO A 419 -10.04 -6.69 16.01
C PRO A 419 -8.81 -7.02 16.86
N GLY A 420 -7.69 -6.35 16.55
CA GLY A 420 -6.42 -6.55 17.27
C GLY A 420 -5.71 -7.88 16.99
N ALA A 421 -6.29 -8.74 16.15
CA ALA A 421 -5.74 -10.04 15.78
C ALA A 421 -5.73 -10.20 14.24
N PRO A 422 -4.70 -9.69 13.55
CA PRO A 422 -4.68 -9.61 12.09
C PRO A 422 -4.77 -10.95 11.36
N ASP A 423 -4.26 -12.03 11.96
CA ASP A 423 -4.22 -13.37 11.37
C ASP A 423 -5.40 -14.24 11.83
N ASP A 424 -6.30 -13.72 12.69
CA ASP A 424 -7.43 -14.45 13.26
C ASP A 424 -8.74 -14.18 12.50
N PHE A 425 -9.23 -15.20 11.77
CA PHE A 425 -10.48 -15.17 11.01
C PHE A 425 -11.55 -16.06 11.64
N ARG A 426 -11.36 -16.56 12.87
CA ARG A 426 -12.30 -17.44 13.59
C ARG A 426 -13.60 -16.71 13.93
N LYS A 427 -14.66 -17.46 14.07
CA LYS A 427 -16.01 -16.99 14.42
C LYS A 427 -16.51 -17.71 15.66
N THR A 428 -17.48 -17.12 16.33
CA THR A 428 -18.21 -17.75 17.43
C THR A 428 -19.61 -18.19 16.99
N ASN A 429 -20.27 -19.01 17.79
CA ASN A 429 -21.67 -19.39 17.58
C ASN A 429 -22.42 -19.36 18.91
N PRO A 430 -23.31 -18.40 19.16
CA PRO A 430 -23.76 -17.35 18.25
C PRO A 430 -22.66 -16.33 17.90
N PRO A 431 -22.75 -15.66 16.72
CA PRO A 431 -21.77 -14.65 16.30
C PRO A 431 -21.84 -13.42 17.20
N VAL A 432 -20.67 -12.84 17.48
CA VAL A 432 -20.52 -11.59 18.23
C VAL A 432 -19.87 -10.50 17.37
N ASP A 433 -20.00 -9.23 17.77
CA ASP A 433 -19.49 -8.08 17.00
C ASP A 433 -17.96 -8.10 16.82
N ASN A 434 -17.24 -8.79 17.71
CA ASN A 434 -15.78 -8.93 17.63
C ASN A 434 -15.32 -10.10 16.73
N ASP A 435 -16.24 -10.86 16.15
CA ASP A 435 -15.86 -11.92 15.22
C ASP A 435 -15.30 -11.36 13.90
N SER A 436 -14.61 -12.24 13.19
CA SER A 436 -14.31 -12.02 11.78
C SER A 436 -15.60 -11.97 10.97
N PHE A 437 -15.58 -11.23 9.87
CA PHE A 437 -16.75 -11.19 8.98
C PHE A 437 -16.32 -11.21 7.52
N ASP A 438 -17.21 -11.70 6.68
CA ASP A 438 -17.08 -11.60 5.23
C ASP A 438 -18.38 -11.03 4.65
N ILE A 439 -18.24 -10.08 3.73
CA ILE A 439 -19.34 -9.36 3.10
C ILE A 439 -19.09 -9.34 1.60
N GLU A 440 -20.11 -9.67 0.82
CA GLU A 440 -20.11 -9.50 -0.62
C GLU A 440 -20.82 -8.20 -0.98
N ILE A 441 -20.21 -7.43 -1.86
CA ILE A 441 -20.79 -6.21 -2.40
C ILE A 441 -21.72 -6.59 -3.54
N PHE A 442 -23.01 -6.38 -3.35
CA PHE A 442 -24.00 -6.57 -4.40
C PHE A 442 -24.18 -5.26 -5.17
N ASP A 443 -23.68 -5.22 -6.39
CA ASP A 443 -23.82 -4.14 -7.34
C ASP A 443 -24.44 -4.68 -8.64
N THR A 444 -24.93 -3.79 -9.49
CA THR A 444 -25.48 -4.14 -10.80
C THR A 444 -24.47 -4.81 -11.74
N GLN A 445 -23.18 -4.63 -11.46
CA GLN A 445 -22.06 -5.25 -12.16
C GLN A 445 -21.16 -5.99 -11.17
N VAL A 446 -20.65 -7.15 -11.58
CA VAL A 446 -19.60 -7.84 -10.80
C VAL A 446 -18.33 -6.98 -10.84
N SER A 447 -18.01 -6.41 -9.71
CA SER A 447 -16.92 -5.46 -9.58
C SER A 447 -15.76 -6.10 -8.84
N ARG A 448 -14.59 -6.16 -9.49
CA ARG A 448 -13.37 -6.56 -8.81
C ARG A 448 -12.87 -5.42 -7.94
N ILE A 449 -12.56 -5.71 -6.68
CA ILE A 449 -11.93 -4.75 -5.77
C ILE A 449 -10.42 -4.75 -6.08
N TYR A 450 -9.86 -3.55 -6.26
CA TYR A 450 -8.44 -3.36 -6.53
C TYR A 450 -7.68 -2.90 -5.30
N TRP A 451 -8.24 -1.98 -4.52
CA TRP A 451 -7.56 -1.44 -3.35
C TRP A 451 -8.52 -1.08 -2.22
N LEU A 452 -7.95 -1.01 -1.03
CA LEU A 452 -8.61 -0.64 0.22
C LEU A 452 -7.83 0.51 0.87
N LYS A 453 -8.52 1.58 1.26
CA LYS A 453 -7.88 2.72 1.93
C LYS A 453 -8.68 3.19 3.12
N SER A 454 -8.07 3.15 4.30
CA SER A 454 -8.68 3.64 5.53
C SER A 454 -8.74 5.17 5.57
N MET A 455 -9.92 5.70 5.90
CA MET A 455 -10.18 7.12 6.08
C MET A 455 -10.91 7.33 7.41
N PRO A 456 -10.85 8.53 8.00
CA PRO A 456 -11.54 8.81 9.27
C PRO A 456 -13.05 8.52 9.23
N GLY A 457 -13.72 8.67 8.08
CA GLY A 457 -15.14 8.42 7.89
C GLY A 457 -15.52 6.99 7.54
N GLY A 458 -14.56 6.11 7.25
CA GLY A 458 -14.81 4.73 6.83
C GLY A 458 -13.69 4.16 5.96
N LEU A 459 -13.85 2.93 5.51
CA LEU A 459 -12.94 2.31 4.56
C LEU A 459 -13.40 2.60 3.13
N LEU A 460 -12.54 3.26 2.34
CA LEU A 460 -12.76 3.40 0.90
C LEU A 460 -12.31 2.14 0.18
N ILE A 461 -13.12 1.72 -0.76
CA ILE A 461 -12.98 0.50 -1.54
C ILE A 461 -12.99 0.90 -3.01
N GLY A 462 -11.85 0.78 -3.68
CA GLY A 462 -11.75 1.04 -5.11
C GLY A 462 -12.01 -0.22 -5.93
N SER A 463 -12.87 -0.11 -6.91
CA SER A 463 -13.22 -1.20 -7.82
C SER A 463 -13.22 -0.73 -9.28
N ASN A 464 -13.33 -1.67 -10.20
CA ASN A 464 -13.43 -1.36 -11.63
C ASN A 464 -14.72 -0.60 -12.01
N SER A 465 -15.75 -0.59 -11.16
CA SER A 465 -17.01 0.13 -11.40
C SER A 465 -17.11 1.48 -10.70
N GLY A 466 -16.33 1.69 -9.65
CA GLY A 466 -16.36 2.92 -8.86
C GLY A 466 -15.64 2.81 -7.54
N VAL A 467 -15.79 3.84 -6.71
CA VAL A 467 -15.30 3.84 -5.33
C VAL A 467 -16.49 3.81 -4.38
N MET A 468 -16.43 2.93 -3.40
CA MET A 468 -17.44 2.73 -2.37
C MET A 468 -16.85 3.02 -0.99
N GLN A 469 -17.70 3.25 -0.01
CA GLN A 469 -17.32 3.44 1.39
C GLN A 469 -18.00 2.39 2.26
N LEU A 470 -17.22 1.69 3.09
CA LEU A 470 -17.71 0.78 4.13
C LEU A 470 -17.68 1.50 5.49
N THR A 471 -18.81 1.49 6.18
CA THR A 471 -18.96 2.03 7.53
C THR A 471 -19.77 1.05 8.39
N GLY A 472 -19.74 1.22 9.72
CA GLY A 472 -20.58 0.49 10.68
C GLY A 472 -21.96 1.14 10.92
N GLY A 473 -22.39 2.01 10.00
CA GLY A 473 -23.55 2.87 10.21
C GLY A 473 -23.22 4.02 11.16
N ASN A 474 -24.24 4.83 11.46
CA ASN A 474 -24.12 5.95 12.40
C ASN A 474 -24.83 5.61 13.70
N SER A 475 -24.19 5.89 14.82
CA SER A 475 -24.89 5.92 16.11
C SER A 475 -25.90 7.08 16.10
N ASN A 476 -26.90 7.01 16.99
CA ASN A 476 -27.85 8.11 17.20
C ASN A 476 -27.16 9.44 17.62
N ALA A 477 -25.89 9.40 17.99
CA ALA A 477 -25.05 10.55 18.34
C ALA A 477 -24.18 11.05 17.16
N GLY A 478 -24.29 10.49 15.97
CA GLY A 478 -23.50 10.89 14.79
C GLY A 478 -22.05 10.37 14.76
N ASN A 479 -21.64 9.58 15.75
CA ASN A 479 -20.31 8.98 15.76
C ASN A 479 -20.28 7.69 14.93
N PRO A 480 -19.19 7.40 14.18
CA PRO A 480 -19.05 6.15 13.46
C PRO A 480 -19.00 4.97 14.45
N VAL A 481 -19.78 3.93 14.15
CA VAL A 481 -19.78 2.68 14.92
C VAL A 481 -18.74 1.73 14.34
N ALA A 482 -18.16 0.89 15.20
CA ALA A 482 -17.24 -0.17 14.74
C ALA A 482 -17.98 -1.11 13.78
N VAL A 483 -17.30 -1.47 12.68
CA VAL A 483 -17.87 -2.36 11.66
C VAL A 483 -17.91 -3.79 12.18
N SER A 484 -19.07 -4.41 12.07
CA SER A 484 -19.31 -5.82 12.35
C SER A 484 -20.18 -6.45 11.28
N SER A 485 -20.36 -7.77 11.33
CA SER A 485 -21.22 -8.48 10.38
C SER A 485 -22.69 -8.02 10.41
N SER A 486 -23.14 -7.47 11.54
CA SER A 486 -24.53 -7.07 11.78
C SER A 486 -24.86 -5.63 11.37
N ASN A 487 -23.85 -4.76 11.28
CA ASN A 487 -24.05 -3.32 11.08
C ASN A 487 -23.29 -2.73 9.89
N ALA A 488 -22.59 -3.52 9.11
CA ALA A 488 -21.82 -3.07 7.95
C ALA A 488 -22.73 -2.43 6.89
N VAL A 489 -22.42 -1.20 6.49
CA VAL A 489 -23.11 -0.43 5.45
C VAL A 489 -22.11 -0.03 4.38
N ILE A 490 -22.40 -0.37 3.12
CA ILE A 490 -21.59 -0.02 1.96
C ILE A 490 -22.37 0.96 1.09
N VAL A 491 -21.78 2.13 0.84
CA VAL A 491 -22.41 3.22 0.07
C VAL A 491 -21.51 3.59 -1.10
N PRO A 492 -22.01 3.63 -2.35
CA PRO A 492 -21.27 4.16 -3.49
C PRO A 492 -20.92 5.63 -3.30
N GLN A 493 -19.69 6.01 -3.62
CA GLN A 493 -19.21 7.39 -3.53
C GLN A 493 -19.02 8.01 -4.93
N THR A 494 -18.52 7.24 -5.87
CA THR A 494 -18.38 7.63 -7.27
C THR A 494 -18.50 6.42 -8.18
N PHE A 495 -19.02 6.64 -9.38
CA PHE A 495 -19.14 5.62 -10.43
C PHE A 495 -17.95 5.66 -11.42
N SER A 496 -16.91 6.44 -11.13
CA SER A 496 -15.68 6.41 -11.90
C SER A 496 -14.82 5.24 -11.44
N GLY A 497 -14.62 4.26 -12.31
CA GLY A 497 -13.85 3.05 -12.01
C GLY A 497 -12.39 3.36 -11.67
N SER A 498 -11.78 2.52 -10.87
CA SER A 498 -10.39 2.63 -10.43
C SER A 498 -9.48 1.69 -11.22
N ALA A 499 -8.20 2.06 -11.36
CA ALA A 499 -7.11 1.16 -11.74
C ALA A 499 -6.62 0.36 -10.53
N ASP A 500 -5.85 -0.69 -10.79
CA ASP A 500 -5.21 -1.54 -9.77
C ASP A 500 -3.91 -0.88 -9.26
N ILE A 501 -4.05 0.31 -8.69
CA ILE A 501 -2.97 1.13 -8.15
C ILE A 501 -3.43 1.67 -6.80
N VAL A 502 -2.62 1.45 -5.76
CA VAL A 502 -2.95 1.89 -4.40
C VAL A 502 -3.04 3.42 -4.34
N PRO A 503 -4.14 4.00 -3.82
CA PRO A 503 -4.31 5.44 -3.75
C PRO A 503 -3.27 6.14 -2.87
N ALA A 504 -2.85 7.33 -3.30
CA ALA A 504 -2.06 8.24 -2.50
C ALA A 504 -2.96 9.02 -1.53
N LEU A 505 -2.54 9.09 -0.27
CA LEU A 505 -3.22 9.90 0.75
C LEU A 505 -2.43 11.19 0.94
N ILE A 506 -3.05 12.32 0.66
CA ILE A 506 -2.47 13.65 0.80
C ILE A 506 -3.33 14.46 1.78
N ASP A 507 -2.82 14.69 2.97
CA ASP A 507 -3.54 15.32 4.06
C ASP A 507 -4.88 14.61 4.37
N LYS A 508 -6.01 15.14 3.91
CA LYS A 508 -7.37 14.59 4.10
C LYS A 508 -7.99 14.07 2.80
N GLU A 509 -7.24 14.02 1.75
CA GLU A 509 -7.72 13.72 0.41
C GLU A 509 -7.07 12.46 -0.12
N VAL A 510 -7.83 11.71 -0.90
CA VAL A 510 -7.38 10.50 -1.55
C VAL A 510 -7.23 10.78 -3.04
N LEU A 511 -6.04 10.60 -3.57
CA LEU A 511 -5.82 10.60 -5.01
C LEU A 511 -5.81 9.16 -5.51
N TYR A 512 -6.56 8.88 -6.56
CA TYR A 512 -6.58 7.56 -7.18
C TYR A 512 -6.49 7.65 -8.70
N VAL A 513 -5.94 6.61 -9.30
CA VAL A 513 -5.87 6.48 -10.76
C VAL A 513 -7.17 5.86 -11.25
N GLN A 514 -7.80 6.50 -12.21
CA GLN A 514 -9.01 5.98 -12.86
C GLN A 514 -8.64 4.86 -13.83
N ARG A 515 -9.62 4.03 -14.16
CA ARG A 515 -9.45 2.94 -15.12
C ARG A 515 -8.96 3.43 -16.49
N GLU A 516 -9.35 4.62 -16.89
CA GLU A 516 -8.93 5.28 -18.13
C GLU A 516 -7.49 5.80 -18.08
N GLY A 517 -6.86 5.80 -16.91
CA GLY A 517 -5.46 6.20 -16.72
C GLY A 517 -5.26 7.64 -16.26
N THR A 518 -6.34 8.43 -16.05
CA THR A 518 -6.27 9.77 -15.47
C THR A 518 -6.28 9.72 -13.96
N VAL A 519 -5.92 10.83 -13.32
CA VAL A 519 -5.85 10.94 -11.86
C VAL A 519 -7.00 11.78 -11.34
N ARG A 520 -7.65 11.29 -10.31
CA ARG A 520 -8.76 11.99 -9.65
C ARG A 520 -8.51 12.14 -8.15
N ASP A 521 -8.94 13.28 -7.59
CA ASP A 521 -9.03 13.45 -6.15
C ASP A 521 -10.38 12.98 -5.60
N LEU A 522 -10.41 12.63 -4.33
CA LEU A 522 -11.63 12.38 -3.56
C LEU A 522 -11.52 13.13 -2.25
N THR A 523 -12.46 14.07 -2.04
CA THR A 523 -12.57 14.87 -0.84
C THR A 523 -13.93 14.65 -0.23
N TYR A 524 -14.00 14.47 1.07
CA TYR A 524 -15.26 14.35 1.77
C TYR A 524 -16.02 15.67 1.77
N ASN A 525 -17.22 15.66 1.18
CA ASN A 525 -18.14 16.79 1.21
C ASN A 525 -19.16 16.59 2.33
N PHE A 526 -19.01 17.36 3.39
CA PHE A 526 -19.87 17.27 4.57
C PHE A 526 -21.35 17.53 4.26
N TYR A 527 -21.68 18.47 3.36
CA TYR A 527 -23.06 18.83 3.05
C TYR A 527 -23.78 17.76 2.24
N ALA A 528 -23.08 17.08 1.36
CA ALA A 528 -23.63 16.00 0.56
C ALA A 528 -23.45 14.62 1.21
N ASN A 529 -22.64 14.52 2.26
CA ASN A 529 -22.25 13.27 2.93
C ASN A 529 -21.67 12.22 1.95
N ILE A 530 -20.90 12.68 0.97
CA ILE A 530 -20.24 11.84 -0.03
C ILE A 530 -18.79 12.29 -0.25
N TYR A 531 -17.96 11.38 -0.74
CA TYR A 531 -16.68 11.73 -1.33
C TYR A 531 -16.91 12.18 -2.78
N ALA A 532 -16.58 13.42 -3.06
CA ALA A 532 -16.63 13.99 -4.40
C ALA A 532 -15.25 14.51 -4.80
N GLY A 533 -14.97 14.60 -6.08
CA GLY A 533 -13.69 15.07 -6.52
C GLY A 533 -13.62 15.44 -8.00
N ASN A 534 -12.48 16.01 -8.37
CA ASN A 534 -12.19 16.53 -9.69
C ASN A 534 -11.18 15.62 -10.41
N ASP A 535 -11.25 15.63 -11.72
CA ASP A 535 -10.20 15.05 -12.54
C ASP A 535 -9.01 16.03 -12.59
N LEU A 536 -7.88 15.59 -12.06
CA LEU A 536 -6.64 16.37 -12.02
C LEU A 536 -5.83 16.26 -13.31
N GLY A 537 -6.15 15.31 -14.17
CA GLY A 537 -5.48 15.08 -15.45
C GLY A 537 -6.05 15.90 -16.62
N VAL A 538 -7.22 16.54 -16.48
CA VAL A 538 -7.91 17.20 -17.59
C VAL A 538 -7.04 18.23 -18.30
N LEU A 539 -6.39 19.14 -17.57
CA LEU A 539 -5.56 20.19 -18.16
C LEU A 539 -4.29 19.63 -18.83
N SER A 540 -3.81 18.48 -18.36
CA SER A 540 -2.58 17.83 -18.82
C SER A 540 -2.84 16.50 -19.51
N ASN A 541 -4.00 16.33 -20.15
CA ASN A 541 -4.46 15.04 -20.66
C ASN A 541 -3.53 14.42 -21.70
N HIS A 542 -2.72 15.21 -22.40
CA HIS A 542 -1.71 14.74 -23.36
C HIS A 542 -0.62 13.87 -22.71
N LEU A 543 -0.38 14.03 -21.40
CA LEU A 543 0.54 13.17 -20.64
C LEU A 543 -0.03 11.77 -20.42
N PHE A 544 -1.36 11.63 -20.36
CA PHE A 544 -2.08 10.40 -20.04
C PHE A 544 -2.69 9.68 -21.23
N SER A 545 -2.96 10.40 -22.34
CA SER A 545 -3.74 9.89 -23.47
C SER A 545 -3.09 8.72 -24.22
N ALA A 546 -1.76 8.67 -24.25
CA ALA A 546 -0.99 7.58 -24.85
C ALA A 546 -0.26 6.70 -23.82
N ASN A 547 -0.18 7.17 -22.58
CA ASN A 547 0.63 6.57 -21.52
C ASN A 547 -0.20 6.42 -20.24
N ARG A 548 -0.48 5.20 -19.84
CA ARG A 548 -1.14 4.95 -18.54
C ARG A 548 -0.12 5.02 -17.41
N VAL A 549 -0.58 5.56 -16.27
CA VAL A 549 0.13 5.46 -15.00
C VAL A 549 0.30 3.98 -14.63
N VAL A 550 1.50 3.59 -14.26
CA VAL A 550 1.81 2.24 -13.78
C VAL A 550 1.78 2.18 -12.26
N ASP A 551 2.46 3.12 -11.62
CA ASP A 551 2.48 3.24 -10.16
C ASP A 551 2.95 4.63 -9.76
N TRP A 552 2.86 4.96 -8.48
CA TRP A 552 3.24 6.25 -7.93
C TRP A 552 3.69 6.19 -6.48
N ALA A 553 4.41 7.25 -6.08
CA ALA A 553 4.82 7.46 -4.70
C ALA A 553 4.66 8.92 -4.28
N TYR A 554 4.23 9.15 -3.06
CA TYR A 554 4.02 10.50 -2.52
C TYR A 554 5.15 10.90 -1.58
N ALA A 555 5.81 12.02 -1.91
CA ALA A 555 6.81 12.67 -1.07
C ALA A 555 6.19 13.88 -0.36
N HIS A 556 5.94 13.77 0.93
CA HIS A 556 5.29 14.81 1.73
C HIS A 556 6.24 15.96 2.05
N SER A 557 7.51 15.68 2.37
CA SER A 557 8.49 16.68 2.76
C SER A 557 8.87 17.58 1.60
N THR A 558 9.09 18.85 1.90
CA THR A 558 9.53 19.94 1.05
C THR A 558 8.44 20.48 0.12
N ASN A 559 7.90 19.72 -0.84
CA ASN A 559 7.03 20.28 -1.90
C ASN A 559 5.71 19.54 -2.14
N LYS A 560 5.38 18.51 -1.38
CA LYS A 560 4.13 17.70 -1.52
C LYS A 560 3.93 17.19 -2.95
N ILE A 561 4.89 16.43 -3.45
CA ILE A 561 4.92 15.94 -4.82
C ILE A 561 4.51 14.46 -4.86
N VAL A 562 3.59 14.14 -5.77
CA VAL A 562 3.33 12.77 -6.20
C VAL A 562 4.19 12.48 -7.43
N TRP A 563 5.12 11.56 -7.31
CA TRP A 563 5.93 11.04 -8.41
C TRP A 563 5.24 9.84 -9.02
N THR A 564 5.06 9.84 -10.33
CA THR A 564 4.44 8.74 -11.07
C THR A 564 5.28 8.37 -12.28
N PHE A 565 5.18 7.11 -12.72
CA PHE A 565 5.79 6.70 -13.98
C PHE A 565 4.76 6.03 -14.89
N PHE A 566 5.08 6.04 -16.16
CA PHE A 566 4.19 5.59 -17.23
C PHE A 566 4.71 4.32 -17.90
N VAL A 567 3.83 3.64 -18.62
CA VAL A 567 4.16 2.41 -19.37
C VAL A 567 5.37 2.58 -20.31
N ASN A 568 5.61 3.78 -20.84
CA ASN A 568 6.75 4.07 -21.70
C ASN A 568 8.06 4.34 -20.93
N GLY A 569 8.06 4.28 -19.60
CA GLY A 569 9.22 4.54 -18.76
C GLY A 569 9.57 6.01 -18.53
N GLN A 570 8.79 6.93 -19.05
CA GLN A 570 8.82 8.32 -18.63
C GLN A 570 8.17 8.49 -17.28
N PHE A 571 8.48 9.56 -16.59
CA PHE A 571 7.86 9.85 -15.29
C PHE A 571 7.36 11.29 -15.24
N ALA A 572 6.49 11.57 -14.29
CA ALA A 572 5.92 12.89 -14.08
C ALA A 572 5.81 13.20 -12.59
N SER A 573 5.72 14.48 -12.27
CA SER A 573 5.41 14.95 -10.92
C SER A 573 4.08 15.72 -10.94
N LEU A 574 3.28 15.48 -9.91
CA LEU A 574 2.12 16.30 -9.57
C LEU A 574 2.41 17.01 -8.25
N THR A 575 2.52 18.32 -8.28
CA THR A 575 2.49 19.12 -7.07
C THR A 575 1.05 19.40 -6.72
N TYR A 576 0.60 18.88 -5.56
CA TYR A 576 -0.80 18.97 -5.16
C TYR A 576 -0.95 19.64 -3.80
N LEU A 577 -1.55 20.84 -3.80
CA LEU A 577 -1.88 21.60 -2.60
C LEU A 577 -3.23 22.30 -2.78
N LYS A 578 -4.30 21.60 -2.43
CA LYS A 578 -5.69 22.06 -2.65
C LYS A 578 -6.01 23.38 -1.97
N ALA A 579 -5.48 23.60 -0.77
CA ALA A 579 -5.71 24.83 -0.01
C ALA A 579 -5.21 26.09 -0.76
N GLN A 580 -4.28 25.95 -1.69
CA GLN A 580 -3.72 27.03 -2.51
C GLN A 580 -4.08 26.86 -4.00
N GLU A 581 -4.97 25.93 -4.34
CA GLU A 581 -5.39 25.62 -5.70
C GLU A 581 -4.25 25.20 -6.64
N VAL A 582 -3.12 24.72 -6.08
CA VAL A 582 -2.00 24.20 -6.85
C VAL A 582 -2.28 22.73 -7.21
N ALA A 583 -2.33 22.45 -8.50
CA ALA A 583 -2.45 21.10 -9.06
C ALA A 583 -1.74 21.08 -10.42
N GLY A 584 -0.42 21.10 -10.39
CA GLY A 584 0.42 21.24 -11.57
C GLY A 584 1.15 19.95 -11.90
N TRP A 585 0.92 19.42 -13.10
CA TRP A 585 1.70 18.33 -13.67
C TRP A 585 2.93 18.85 -14.39
N ALA A 586 4.02 18.13 -14.26
CA ALA A 586 5.24 18.34 -15.03
C ALA A 586 5.79 17.00 -15.50
N ARG A 587 6.23 16.93 -16.75
CA ARG A 587 6.84 15.72 -17.31
C ARG A 587 8.33 15.69 -17.05
N HIS A 588 8.84 14.48 -16.86
CA HIS A 588 10.26 14.25 -16.65
C HIS A 588 10.74 13.11 -17.53
N ASP A 589 12.01 13.20 -17.87
CA ASP A 589 12.73 12.13 -18.54
C ASP A 589 14.15 12.01 -17.97
N THR A 590 14.73 10.88 -18.21
CA THR A 590 16.09 10.55 -17.87
C THR A 590 16.68 9.67 -18.97
N GLN A 591 17.98 9.53 -19.05
CA GLN A 591 18.62 8.62 -20.00
C GLN A 591 18.44 7.16 -19.55
N GLY A 592 17.19 6.67 -19.54
CA GLY A 592 16.79 5.35 -19.07
C GLY A 592 15.27 5.20 -19.02
N VAL A 593 14.82 4.04 -18.57
CA VAL A 593 13.40 3.67 -18.41
C VAL A 593 13.13 3.51 -16.93
N VAL A 594 12.24 4.32 -16.37
CA VAL A 594 11.80 4.18 -14.97
C VAL A 594 10.83 3.00 -14.88
N GLU A 595 11.14 2.05 -14.03
CA GLU A 595 10.38 0.81 -13.85
C GLU A 595 9.62 0.75 -12.52
N SER A 596 10.10 1.44 -11.49
CA SER A 596 9.41 1.50 -10.18
C SER A 596 9.82 2.74 -9.41
N ILE A 597 8.93 3.23 -8.57
CA ILE A 597 9.16 4.38 -7.69
C ILE A 597 8.62 4.04 -6.30
N CYS A 598 9.38 4.34 -5.27
CA CYS A 598 8.87 4.30 -3.90
C CYS A 598 9.39 5.47 -3.07
N THR A 599 8.76 5.71 -1.94
CA THR A 599 9.15 6.77 -1.00
C THR A 599 9.29 6.18 0.40
N ILE A 600 10.43 6.43 1.04
CA ILE A 600 10.66 6.10 2.45
C ILE A 600 10.98 7.38 3.23
N GLN A 601 10.72 7.39 4.52
CA GLN A 601 11.11 8.48 5.37
C GLN A 601 12.51 8.24 5.94
N GLU A 602 13.39 9.20 5.75
CA GLU A 602 14.76 9.21 6.26
C GLU A 602 14.92 10.42 7.18
N GLY A 603 14.80 10.21 8.49
CA GLY A 603 14.75 11.30 9.45
C GLY A 603 13.55 12.22 9.17
N THR A 604 13.81 13.47 8.82
CA THR A 604 12.79 14.49 8.52
C THR A 604 12.41 14.58 7.03
N VAL A 605 13.07 13.82 6.15
CA VAL A 605 12.92 13.93 4.70
C VAL A 605 12.28 12.67 4.14
N ASN A 606 11.34 12.84 3.20
CA ASN A 606 10.86 11.72 2.37
C ASN A 606 11.81 11.56 1.18
N ALA A 607 12.56 10.48 1.19
CA ALA A 607 13.46 10.13 0.10
C ALA A 607 12.71 9.32 -0.97
N VAL A 608 12.86 9.71 -2.22
CA VAL A 608 12.26 9.04 -3.37
C VAL A 608 13.32 8.12 -3.99
N TYR A 609 12.96 6.87 -4.19
CA TYR A 609 13.80 5.87 -4.82
C TYR A 609 13.20 5.43 -6.14
N PHE A 610 14.08 5.21 -7.11
CA PHE A 610 13.73 4.76 -8.46
C PHE A 610 14.46 3.46 -8.79
N SER A 611 13.77 2.57 -9.48
CA SER A 611 14.40 1.53 -10.26
C SER A 611 14.44 1.98 -11.71
N VAL A 612 15.62 2.10 -12.29
CA VAL A 612 15.81 2.62 -13.65
C VAL A 612 16.62 1.64 -14.49
N TRP A 613 16.07 1.25 -15.63
CA TRP A 613 16.80 0.48 -16.63
C TRP A 613 17.66 1.40 -17.47
N ARG A 614 18.98 1.24 -17.40
CA ARG A 614 19.98 2.03 -18.12
C ARG A 614 21.07 1.13 -18.69
N ASN A 615 21.51 1.41 -19.90
CA ASN A 615 22.70 0.77 -20.50
C ASN A 615 22.76 -0.75 -20.29
N GLY A 616 21.62 -1.43 -20.39
CA GLY A 616 21.55 -2.90 -20.21
C GLY A 616 21.57 -3.35 -18.75
N GLN A 617 21.50 -2.45 -17.79
CA GLN A 617 21.53 -2.76 -16.35
C GLN A 617 20.40 -2.04 -15.60
N ARG A 618 19.98 -2.58 -14.47
CA ARG A 618 19.08 -1.91 -13.54
C ARG A 618 19.87 -1.18 -12.47
N CYS A 619 19.53 0.08 -12.30
CA CYS A 619 20.12 0.94 -11.28
C CYS A 619 19.05 1.26 -10.23
N ILE A 620 19.35 1.03 -8.97
CA ILE A 620 18.59 1.63 -7.88
C ILE A 620 19.18 3.01 -7.65
N GLU A 621 18.33 4.01 -7.74
CA GLU A 621 18.69 5.41 -7.63
C GLU A 621 17.86 6.09 -6.57
N ARG A 622 18.46 7.01 -5.82
CA ARG A 622 17.79 7.84 -4.84
C ARG A 622 17.76 9.29 -5.32
N GLN A 623 16.59 9.93 -5.33
CA GLN A 623 16.53 11.35 -5.65
C GLN A 623 17.38 12.16 -4.66
N ALA A 624 18.23 13.02 -5.18
CA ALA A 624 19.04 13.87 -4.36
C ALA A 624 18.18 14.91 -3.63
N GLN A 625 18.64 15.33 -2.46
CA GLN A 625 18.02 16.46 -1.77
C GLN A 625 18.31 17.75 -2.53
N GLN A 626 17.33 18.62 -2.57
CA GLN A 626 17.51 19.91 -3.20
C GLN A 626 18.20 20.88 -2.23
N HIS A 627 19.52 20.88 -2.27
CA HIS A 627 20.31 21.86 -1.55
C HIS A 627 20.58 23.05 -2.48
N LEU A 628 19.90 24.16 -2.22
CA LEU A 628 20.00 25.35 -3.07
C LEU A 628 20.85 26.45 -2.45
N ASP A 629 21.58 26.17 -1.39
CA ASP A 629 22.38 27.19 -0.71
C ASP A 629 23.74 27.41 -1.38
N ARG A 630 24.30 26.39 -2.02
CA ARG A 630 25.59 26.46 -2.73
C ARG A 630 25.53 25.69 -4.05
N ALA A 631 26.20 26.24 -5.07
CA ALA A 631 26.31 25.52 -6.35
C ALA A 631 27.09 24.19 -6.21
N SER A 632 28.06 24.15 -5.28
CA SER A 632 28.81 22.93 -4.98
C SER A 632 27.98 21.81 -4.32
N ASP A 633 26.86 22.16 -3.69
CA ASP A 633 25.98 21.20 -3.03
C ASP A 633 24.84 20.73 -3.93
N ALA A 634 24.65 21.42 -5.06
CA ALA A 634 23.63 21.10 -6.04
C ALA A 634 23.92 19.76 -6.72
N TRP A 635 22.87 18.94 -6.81
CA TRP A 635 22.94 17.61 -7.41
C TRP A 635 21.96 17.53 -8.57
N GLN A 636 22.43 18.01 -9.75
CA GLN A 636 21.61 18.13 -10.95
C GLN A 636 22.05 17.14 -12.05
N LEU A 637 22.49 15.95 -11.65
CA LEU A 637 22.87 14.84 -12.52
C LEU A 637 22.13 13.57 -12.12
N ASP A 638 21.75 12.77 -13.10
CA ASP A 638 21.10 11.48 -12.87
C ASP A 638 22.13 10.36 -12.75
N CYS A 639 21.78 9.32 -11.99
CA CYS A 639 22.64 8.16 -11.73
C CYS A 639 24.05 8.57 -11.28
N ALA A 640 24.14 9.63 -10.50
CA ALA A 640 25.37 10.29 -10.20
C ALA A 640 26.06 9.76 -8.95
N LEU A 641 27.38 9.84 -8.95
CA LEU A 641 28.25 9.64 -7.78
C LEU A 641 28.95 10.94 -7.42
N GLY A 642 29.02 11.24 -6.12
CA GLY A 642 29.69 12.42 -5.60
C GLY A 642 30.70 12.05 -4.51
N GLU A 643 31.88 12.65 -4.55
CA GLU A 643 32.92 12.42 -3.54
C GLU A 643 33.67 13.70 -3.19
N THR A 644 34.18 13.71 -1.95
CA THR A 644 35.08 14.75 -1.49
C THR A 644 36.42 14.13 -1.19
N PHE A 645 37.44 14.47 -1.98
CA PHE A 645 38.78 13.96 -1.89
C PHE A 645 39.63 14.79 -0.90
N ALA A 646 40.57 14.16 -0.23
CA ALA A 646 41.47 14.83 0.69
C ALA A 646 42.48 15.78 -0.02
N SER A 647 42.73 15.54 -1.31
CA SER A 647 43.55 16.41 -2.19
C SER A 647 42.91 16.45 -3.58
N PRO A 648 43.17 17.56 -4.34
CA PRO A 648 42.63 17.67 -5.70
C PRO A 648 43.03 16.48 -6.57
N THR A 649 42.02 15.86 -7.16
CA THR A 649 42.10 14.63 -7.97
C THR A 649 41.56 14.88 -9.37
N SER A 650 42.25 14.38 -10.41
CA SER A 650 41.84 14.47 -11.80
C SER A 650 41.33 13.15 -12.36
N VAL A 651 41.62 12.01 -11.76
CA VAL A 651 41.12 10.71 -12.21
C VAL A 651 40.01 10.26 -11.27
N ILE A 652 38.82 10.07 -11.81
CA ILE A 652 37.63 9.59 -11.07
C ILE A 652 37.33 8.19 -11.56
N SER A 653 37.28 7.23 -10.65
CA SER A 653 37.02 5.81 -10.91
C SER A 653 35.72 5.36 -10.21
N GLY A 654 35.30 4.10 -10.43
CA GLY A 654 34.06 3.54 -9.84
C GLY A 654 32.82 3.90 -10.64
N LEU A 655 32.99 4.27 -11.90
CA LEU A 655 31.89 4.65 -12.80
C LEU A 655 31.47 3.48 -13.72
N ASP A 656 31.69 2.23 -13.31
CA ASP A 656 31.38 1.04 -14.11
C ASP A 656 29.92 0.99 -14.55
N HIS A 657 29.02 1.51 -13.74
CA HIS A 657 27.57 1.62 -14.05
C HIS A 657 27.28 2.62 -15.20
N LEU A 658 28.22 3.49 -15.54
CA LEU A 658 28.12 4.48 -16.62
C LEU A 658 29.06 4.15 -17.79
N GLU A 659 29.65 2.96 -17.81
CA GLU A 659 30.60 2.54 -18.84
C GLU A 659 30.08 2.80 -20.25
N GLY A 660 30.88 3.44 -21.07
CA GLY A 660 30.53 3.77 -22.45
C GLY A 660 29.55 4.92 -22.64
N LEU A 661 29.10 5.60 -21.59
CA LEU A 661 28.21 6.76 -21.66
C LEU A 661 29.00 8.08 -21.56
N ASP A 662 28.40 9.16 -22.06
CA ASP A 662 28.92 10.51 -21.94
C ASP A 662 28.34 11.13 -20.66
N VAL A 663 29.20 11.51 -19.71
CA VAL A 663 28.84 12.00 -18.39
C VAL A 663 29.30 13.44 -18.20
N TRP A 664 28.55 14.21 -17.42
CA TRP A 664 29.01 15.52 -16.93
C TRP A 664 29.78 15.35 -15.62
N ALA A 665 30.70 16.26 -15.37
CA ALA A 665 31.34 16.39 -14.08
C ALA A 665 31.12 17.82 -13.53
N VAL A 666 30.79 17.91 -12.24
CA VAL A 666 30.78 19.17 -11.48
C VAL A 666 31.94 19.11 -10.51
N VAL A 667 32.92 19.95 -10.72
CA VAL A 667 34.19 19.99 -9.97
C VAL A 667 34.22 21.27 -9.15
N ASP A 668 34.21 21.17 -7.82
CA ASP A 668 34.18 22.30 -6.89
C ASP A 668 33.11 23.35 -7.22
N GLY A 669 31.92 22.89 -7.70
CA GLY A 669 30.77 23.72 -8.08
C GLY A 669 30.83 24.30 -9.51
N VAL A 670 31.80 23.86 -10.33
CA VAL A 670 31.91 24.24 -11.75
C VAL A 670 31.63 23.04 -12.64
N ALA A 671 30.62 23.15 -13.52
CA ALA A 671 30.33 22.11 -14.50
C ALA A 671 31.42 22.12 -15.60
N SER A 672 31.85 20.92 -15.97
CA SER A 672 32.79 20.70 -17.07
C SER A 672 32.13 19.97 -18.21
N GLN A 673 32.72 19.99 -19.39
CA GLN A 673 32.23 19.35 -20.60
C GLN A 673 32.00 17.85 -20.38
N PRO A 674 31.09 17.24 -21.17
CA PRO A 674 30.91 15.79 -21.12
C PRO A 674 32.20 15.01 -21.33
N TYR A 675 32.39 13.98 -20.49
CA TYR A 675 33.49 13.01 -20.57
C TYR A 675 32.94 11.64 -20.93
N ARG A 676 33.66 10.88 -21.74
CA ARG A 676 33.35 9.49 -22.02
C ARG A 676 33.90 8.60 -20.92
N VAL A 677 33.06 7.74 -20.32
CA VAL A 677 33.53 6.75 -19.35
C VAL A 677 34.19 5.59 -20.08
N ILE A 678 35.44 5.27 -19.71
CA ILE A 678 36.22 4.17 -20.29
C ILE A 678 36.92 3.44 -19.16
N GLY A 679 36.68 2.12 -19.05
CA GLY A 679 37.22 1.28 -17.98
C GLY A 679 36.79 1.75 -16.59
N GLY A 680 35.52 2.13 -16.44
CA GLY A 680 34.93 2.61 -15.21
C GLY A 680 35.51 3.93 -14.69
N SER A 681 36.16 4.73 -15.54
CA SER A 681 36.83 5.95 -15.10
C SER A 681 36.75 7.09 -16.13
N ILE A 682 36.95 8.33 -15.65
CA ILE A 682 37.17 9.53 -16.46
C ILE A 682 38.40 10.29 -15.95
N THR A 683 38.99 11.10 -16.85
CA THR A 683 40.05 12.02 -16.50
C THR A 683 39.60 13.45 -16.68
N LEU A 684 39.53 14.21 -15.59
CA LEU A 684 39.08 15.61 -15.56
C LEU A 684 40.18 16.51 -16.15
N THR A 685 39.78 17.57 -16.84
CA THR A 685 40.67 18.63 -17.34
C THR A 685 41.24 19.46 -16.19
N THR A 686 40.45 19.60 -15.11
CA THR A 686 40.87 20.35 -13.91
C THR A 686 40.70 19.45 -12.70
N ALA A 687 41.74 19.27 -11.91
CA ALA A 687 41.64 18.53 -10.67
C ALA A 687 40.81 19.30 -9.64
N GLY A 688 40.00 18.59 -8.87
CA GLY A 688 39.17 19.17 -7.82
C GLY A 688 39.09 18.31 -6.58
N THR A 689 38.60 18.90 -5.49
CA THR A 689 38.43 18.24 -4.20
C THR A 689 37.03 17.69 -4.04
N ARG A 690 36.03 18.35 -4.57
CA ARG A 690 34.64 17.89 -4.53
C ARG A 690 34.17 17.66 -5.96
N VAL A 691 33.90 16.42 -6.31
CA VAL A 691 33.54 16.01 -7.66
C VAL A 691 32.23 15.24 -7.64
N LEU A 692 31.29 15.66 -8.52
CA LEU A 692 30.05 14.96 -8.82
C LEU A 692 30.11 14.55 -10.29
N VAL A 693 29.86 13.27 -10.59
CA VAL A 693 29.85 12.72 -11.96
C VAL A 693 28.55 11.97 -12.21
N GLY A 694 27.90 12.22 -13.33
CA GLY A 694 26.65 11.57 -13.70
C GLY A 694 26.11 11.96 -15.05
N LEU A 695 24.91 11.51 -15.35
CA LEU A 695 24.23 11.78 -16.62
C LEU A 695 23.51 13.13 -16.58
N GLY A 696 23.75 13.96 -17.58
CA GLY A 696 23.04 15.22 -17.76
C GLY A 696 21.63 15.02 -18.29
N TYR A 697 20.73 15.92 -17.95
CA TYR A 697 19.39 16.02 -18.51
C TYR A 697 19.08 17.49 -18.86
N GLN A 698 18.08 17.69 -19.73
CA GLN A 698 17.68 19.00 -20.20
C GLN A 698 16.36 19.39 -19.53
N ALA A 699 16.30 20.57 -18.91
CA ALA A 699 15.08 21.13 -18.36
C ALA A 699 14.59 22.28 -19.26
N GLN A 700 13.28 22.27 -19.60
CA GLN A 700 12.68 23.19 -20.53
C GLN A 700 11.35 23.73 -19.98
N LEU A 701 11.18 25.07 -20.11
CA LEU A 701 9.96 25.75 -19.74
C LEU A 701 9.54 26.68 -20.89
N GLN A 702 8.32 26.51 -21.40
CA GLN A 702 7.68 27.37 -22.35
C GLN A 702 6.32 27.82 -21.86
N PRO A 703 6.07 29.12 -21.66
CA PRO A 703 4.73 29.64 -21.31
C PRO A 703 3.68 29.34 -22.37
N LEU A 704 2.41 29.48 -22.00
CA LEU A 704 1.29 29.50 -22.96
C LEU A 704 1.29 30.81 -23.79
N TYR A 705 0.40 30.89 -24.78
CA TYR A 705 0.23 32.12 -25.57
C TYR A 705 -0.17 33.28 -24.66
N ILE A 706 0.55 34.39 -24.79
CA ILE A 706 0.29 35.55 -23.96
C ILE A 706 -1.05 36.21 -24.37
N GLU A 707 -1.81 36.62 -23.33
CA GLU A 707 -3.08 37.31 -23.45
C GLU A 707 -3.11 38.57 -22.60
N SER A 708 -3.79 39.62 -23.08
CA SER A 708 -3.95 40.88 -22.37
C SER A 708 -5.35 40.94 -21.76
N PRO A 709 -5.51 40.94 -20.43
CA PRO A 709 -6.79 41.16 -19.82
C PRO A 709 -7.19 42.64 -19.94
N GLY A 710 -8.25 42.96 -20.67
CA GLY A 710 -8.86 44.28 -20.65
C GLY A 710 -9.06 44.99 -21.98
N GLU A 711 -8.30 44.76 -23.04
CA GLU A 711 -8.37 45.45 -24.32
C GLU A 711 -8.74 44.58 -25.53
N GLY A 712 -9.37 43.44 -25.27
CA GLY A 712 -9.64 42.40 -26.28
C GLY A 712 -8.42 41.47 -26.48
N THR A 713 -8.66 40.36 -27.19
CA THR A 713 -7.61 39.33 -27.35
C THR A 713 -6.45 39.83 -28.25
N ILE A 714 -5.22 39.54 -27.79
CA ILE A 714 -4.00 39.71 -28.58
C ILE A 714 -3.55 38.42 -29.25
N GLN A 715 -4.27 37.30 -29.04
CA GLN A 715 -3.99 36.05 -29.75
C GLN A 715 -4.29 36.22 -31.25
N GLY A 716 -3.53 35.53 -32.08
CA GLY A 716 -3.62 35.67 -33.53
C GLY A 716 -3.03 36.96 -34.11
N LYS A 717 -2.77 37.97 -33.27
CA LYS A 717 -2.07 39.21 -33.73
C LYS A 717 -0.56 38.97 -33.74
N ARG A 718 0.13 39.62 -34.69
CA ARG A 718 1.59 39.62 -34.69
C ARG A 718 2.12 40.45 -33.53
N LYS A 719 3.00 39.87 -32.75
CA LYS A 719 3.64 40.50 -31.59
C LYS A 719 5.13 40.18 -31.52
N LYS A 720 5.88 41.05 -30.90
CA LYS A 720 7.30 40.89 -30.66
C LYS A 720 7.59 41.15 -29.20
N ILE A 721 8.37 40.29 -28.58
CA ILE A 721 8.95 40.54 -27.28
C ILE A 721 10.38 40.96 -27.49
N ALA A 722 10.69 42.24 -27.23
CA ALA A 722 12.03 42.79 -27.40
C ALA A 722 12.88 42.57 -26.13
N ALA A 723 12.24 42.60 -24.98
CA ALA A 723 12.89 42.40 -23.71
C ALA A 723 11.94 41.68 -22.75
N ALA A 724 12.48 41.04 -21.73
CA ALA A 724 11.73 40.49 -20.62
C ALA A 724 12.54 40.64 -19.34
N SER A 725 11.85 40.73 -18.21
CA SER A 725 12.48 40.57 -16.89
C SER A 725 12.13 39.17 -16.38
N ILE A 726 13.14 38.36 -16.06
CA ILE A 726 12.98 37.05 -15.46
C ILE A 726 13.37 37.15 -13.99
N ARG A 727 12.45 36.75 -13.11
CA ARG A 727 12.72 36.66 -11.69
C ARG A 727 13.12 35.23 -11.33
N VAL A 728 14.29 35.08 -10.76
CA VAL A 728 14.86 33.79 -10.40
C VAL A 728 15.30 33.72 -8.95
N HIS A 729 15.48 32.51 -8.44
CA HIS A 729 15.98 32.23 -7.12
C HIS A 729 17.01 31.11 -7.16
N ASN A 730 18.19 31.33 -6.55
CA ASN A 730 19.29 30.37 -6.47
C ASN A 730 19.59 29.69 -7.82
N THR A 731 19.81 30.47 -8.85
CA THR A 731 19.94 30.02 -10.25
C THR A 731 21.34 30.25 -10.79
N LYS A 732 21.82 29.32 -11.64
CA LYS A 732 23.09 29.47 -12.38
C LYS A 732 22.98 28.81 -13.76
N GLY A 733 23.60 29.43 -14.79
CA GLY A 733 23.79 28.80 -16.09
C GLY A 733 22.52 28.67 -16.93
N LEU A 734 21.47 29.47 -16.67
CA LEU A 734 20.18 29.40 -17.35
C LEU A 734 20.34 29.89 -18.84
N LYS A 735 19.55 29.31 -19.72
CA LYS A 735 19.42 29.81 -21.12
C LYS A 735 18.01 30.35 -21.34
N TYR A 736 17.89 31.32 -22.22
CA TYR A 736 16.61 31.92 -22.62
C TYR A 736 16.56 32.19 -24.12
N GLY A 737 15.34 32.21 -24.64
CA GLY A 737 15.17 32.49 -26.08
C GLY A 737 13.74 32.74 -26.51
N PRO A 738 13.51 33.08 -27.77
CA PRO A 738 12.20 33.26 -28.36
C PRO A 738 11.46 31.93 -28.58
N ASP A 739 12.18 30.85 -28.68
CA ASP A 739 11.69 29.46 -28.75
C ASP A 739 12.76 28.49 -28.20
N LEU A 740 12.41 27.24 -28.01
CA LEU A 740 13.32 26.24 -27.44
C LEU A 740 14.45 25.81 -28.40
N ALA A 741 14.38 26.16 -29.68
CA ALA A 741 15.44 25.88 -30.64
C ALA A 741 16.49 27.02 -30.73
N ASN A 742 16.12 28.21 -30.28
CA ASN A 742 16.94 29.42 -30.36
C ASN A 742 17.14 30.02 -28.97
N VAL A 743 17.86 29.30 -28.10
CA VAL A 743 18.20 29.75 -26.76
C VAL A 743 19.62 30.24 -26.64
N THR A 744 19.81 31.27 -25.86
CA THR A 744 21.12 31.90 -25.59
C THR A 744 21.44 31.81 -24.12
N LEU A 745 22.73 31.57 -23.78
CA LEU A 745 23.17 31.49 -22.42
C LEU A 745 22.98 32.84 -21.71
N TRP A 746 22.34 32.77 -20.54
CA TRP A 746 22.25 33.91 -19.65
C TRP A 746 23.62 34.12 -18.99
N VAL A 747 24.21 35.29 -19.18
CA VAL A 747 25.45 35.67 -18.52
C VAL A 747 25.06 36.40 -17.22
N GLU A 748 25.30 35.78 -16.11
CA GLU A 748 24.97 36.28 -14.78
C GLU A 748 25.87 37.51 -14.47
N GLY A 749 25.26 38.63 -14.04
CA GLY A 749 26.00 39.78 -13.49
C GLY A 749 26.69 40.70 -14.48
N THR A 750 26.44 40.61 -15.80
CA THR A 750 26.99 41.51 -16.80
C THR A 750 26.11 42.70 -17.09
N SER A 751 24.97 42.84 -16.47
CA SER A 751 24.12 44.00 -16.68
C SER A 751 24.02 44.75 -15.36
N SER A 752 24.72 45.85 -15.27
CA SER A 752 24.08 47.14 -15.30
C SER A 752 24.92 48.24 -14.73
N THR A 753 24.87 49.25 -15.42
CA THR A 753 24.98 50.64 -15.03
C THR A 753 23.82 51.11 -14.13
N ASP A 754 23.02 50.26 -13.60
CA ASP A 754 21.92 50.61 -12.70
C ASP A 754 22.29 50.25 -11.25
N ASP A 755 22.67 51.29 -10.53
CA ASP A 755 23.16 51.27 -9.14
C ASP A 755 22.10 50.74 -8.11
N ASN A 756 20.91 50.31 -8.55
CA ASN A 756 19.83 49.88 -7.70
C ASN A 756 19.51 48.39 -7.72
N VAL A 757 20.22 47.59 -8.49
CA VAL A 757 20.04 46.17 -8.50
C VAL A 757 21.01 45.50 -7.55
N TYR A 758 20.62 45.37 -6.33
CA TYR A 758 21.31 44.59 -5.35
C TYR A 758 21.18 43.11 -5.67
N THR A 759 22.18 42.58 -6.27
CA THR A 759 22.39 41.14 -6.26
C THR A 759 23.77 40.88 -5.81
N PRO A 760 23.96 40.68 -4.52
CA PRO A 760 25.19 40.05 -4.14
C PRO A 760 25.24 38.68 -4.81
N TYR A 761 26.21 38.48 -5.73
CA TYR A 761 26.71 37.15 -5.97
C TYR A 761 26.92 36.52 -4.60
N ARG A 762 26.16 35.48 -4.28
CA ARG A 762 26.55 34.63 -3.17
C ARG A 762 27.94 34.10 -3.50
N ALA A 763 28.79 33.94 -2.51
CA ALA A 763 30.13 33.40 -2.67
C ALA A 763 30.15 32.02 -3.35
N ASP A 764 29.00 31.38 -3.44
CA ASP A 764 28.72 30.07 -4.06
C ASP A 764 28.31 30.11 -5.54
N GLY A 765 28.23 31.31 -6.14
CA GLY A 765 27.92 31.49 -7.56
C GLY A 765 26.46 31.31 -7.96
N LEU A 766 25.48 31.34 -7.01
CA LEU A 766 24.06 31.31 -7.32
C LEU A 766 23.45 32.73 -7.32
N TYR A 767 22.62 33.03 -8.33
CA TYR A 767 21.93 34.28 -8.49
C TYR A 767 20.49 34.23 -8.01
N SER A 768 20.04 35.27 -7.32
CA SER A 768 18.64 35.48 -6.93
C SER A 768 18.26 36.95 -7.19
N GLY A 769 17.17 37.18 -7.92
CA GLY A 769 16.70 38.53 -8.25
C GLY A 769 16.05 38.63 -9.63
N ASP A 770 15.81 39.87 -10.02
CA ASP A 770 15.25 40.20 -11.36
C ASP A 770 16.40 40.52 -12.32
N GLN A 771 16.37 39.89 -13.48
CA GLN A 771 17.27 40.24 -14.57
C GLN A 771 16.50 40.51 -15.83
N ARG A 772 16.82 41.68 -16.41
CA ARG A 772 16.29 42.05 -17.73
C ARG A 772 17.13 41.39 -18.83
N ILE A 773 16.45 40.71 -19.75
CA ILE A 773 17.02 40.04 -20.88
C ILE A 773 16.55 40.72 -22.20
N TRP A 774 17.34 40.60 -23.22
CA TRP A 774 17.01 41.08 -24.56
C TRP A 774 16.77 39.88 -25.48
N LEU A 775 15.69 39.90 -26.25
CA LEU A 775 15.32 38.84 -27.15
C LEU A 775 15.44 39.30 -28.60
N ASP A 776 16.19 38.55 -29.39
CA ASP A 776 16.23 38.78 -30.85
C ASP A 776 15.06 38.03 -31.49
N GLN A 777 13.89 38.64 -31.41
CA GLN A 777 12.64 38.05 -31.91
C GLN A 777 12.08 38.89 -33.05
N THR A 778 11.65 38.23 -34.10
CA THR A 778 10.86 38.85 -35.17
C THR A 778 9.37 38.86 -34.79
N PHE A 779 8.58 39.73 -35.43
CA PHE A 779 7.12 39.73 -35.26
C PHE A 779 6.51 38.41 -35.69
N GLY A 780 5.96 37.67 -34.71
CA GLY A 780 5.32 36.38 -34.88
C GLY A 780 4.00 36.26 -34.11
N ILE A 781 3.29 35.17 -34.27
CA ILE A 781 2.03 34.91 -33.58
C ILE A 781 2.29 34.39 -32.13
N GLY A 782 3.43 33.72 -31.88
CA GLY A 782 3.75 33.07 -30.62
C GLY A 782 3.94 34.07 -29.48
N GLY A 783 5.03 34.77 -29.48
CA GLY A 783 5.39 35.71 -28.42
C GLY A 783 5.70 34.98 -27.10
N TRP A 784 6.68 34.08 -27.10
CA TRP A 784 7.11 33.35 -25.93
C TRP A 784 8.47 33.85 -25.43
N VAL A 785 8.72 33.62 -24.14
CA VAL A 785 10.03 33.65 -23.52
C VAL A 785 10.29 32.26 -23.02
N CYS A 786 11.03 31.48 -23.76
CA CYS A 786 11.40 30.12 -23.41
C CYS A 786 12.63 30.11 -22.53
N ILE A 787 12.67 29.17 -21.60
CA ILE A 787 13.77 28.96 -20.67
C ILE A 787 14.26 27.53 -20.78
N GLU A 788 15.58 27.38 -20.79
CA GLU A 788 16.23 26.06 -20.84
C GLU A 788 17.39 26.00 -19.86
N GLN A 789 17.56 24.84 -19.23
CA GLN A 789 18.73 24.51 -18.44
C GLN A 789 19.25 23.15 -18.88
N ASP A 790 20.44 23.16 -19.48
CA ASP A 790 21.12 21.92 -19.92
C ASP A 790 22.45 21.66 -19.19
N ALA A 791 22.95 22.67 -18.46
CA ALA A 791 24.07 22.49 -17.57
C ALA A 791 23.60 21.97 -16.20
N PRO A 792 24.40 21.15 -15.49
CA PRO A 792 24.03 20.54 -14.21
C PRO A 792 24.04 21.55 -13.05
N TYR A 793 23.28 22.62 -13.18
CA TYR A 793 23.11 23.65 -12.16
C TYR A 793 21.65 23.79 -11.72
N PRO A 794 21.41 24.24 -10.49
CA PRO A 794 20.07 24.53 -10.03
C PRO A 794 19.50 25.77 -10.72
N ALA A 795 18.20 25.74 -10.97
CA ALA A 795 17.47 26.92 -11.44
C ALA A 795 16.03 26.90 -10.91
N THR A 796 15.59 28.05 -10.43
CA THR A 796 14.20 28.30 -10.01
C THR A 796 13.71 29.58 -10.66
N VAL A 797 12.65 29.47 -11.46
CA VAL A 797 11.99 30.60 -12.11
C VAL A 797 10.75 30.97 -11.31
N LEU A 798 10.70 32.20 -10.81
CA LEU A 798 9.59 32.72 -10.02
C LEU A 798 8.57 33.49 -10.85
N ALA A 799 9.04 34.26 -11.85
CA ALA A 799 8.17 35.00 -12.74
C ALA A 799 8.85 35.32 -14.10
N ILE A 800 8.04 35.48 -15.13
CA ILE A 800 8.43 35.94 -16.43
C ILE A 800 7.59 37.18 -16.74
N ILE A 801 8.24 38.33 -17.02
CA ILE A 801 7.63 39.63 -17.25
C ILE A 801 8.07 40.16 -18.62
N PRO A 802 7.38 39.79 -19.71
CA PRO A 802 7.72 40.23 -21.05
C PRO A 802 7.28 41.64 -21.34
N GLU A 803 8.08 42.37 -22.12
CA GLU A 803 7.76 43.68 -22.75
C GLU A 803 7.24 43.40 -24.15
N ILE A 804 5.94 43.59 -24.37
CA ILE A 804 5.30 43.22 -25.63
C ILE A 804 5.08 44.45 -26.53
N ALA A 805 5.60 44.40 -27.75
CA ALA A 805 5.23 45.29 -28.83
C ALA A 805 4.21 44.58 -29.74
N GLN A 806 3.05 45.21 -29.95
CA GLN A 806 2.05 44.77 -30.93
C GLN A 806 2.38 45.36 -32.31
N GLY A 807 2.31 44.53 -33.36
CA GLY A 807 2.36 44.99 -34.74
C GLY A 807 0.97 45.42 -35.18
N GLU A 808 0.89 46.50 -35.91
CA GLU A 808 -0.36 46.92 -36.56
C GLU A 808 -0.84 45.81 -37.51
N VAL A 809 -2.14 45.56 -37.49
CA VAL A 809 -2.80 44.73 -38.50
C VAL A 809 -2.88 45.56 -39.77
N MET A 810 -2.10 45.27 -40.80
CA MET A 810 -2.33 45.78 -42.15
C MET A 810 -3.60 45.18 -42.68
#